data_608b0bc4cdcb8e4804924b472c7837d1
#
_entry.id   608b0bc4cdcb8e4804924b472c7837d1
#
_cell.length_a   1.000
_cell.length_b   1.000
_cell.length_c   1.000
_cell.angle_alpha   90.00
_cell.angle_beta   90.00
_cell.angle_gamma   90.00
#
_symmetry.space_group_name_H-M   'P 1'
#
loop_
_entity.id
_entity.type
_entity.pdbx_description
1 polymer ?
#
loop_
_entity_poly.entity_id
_entity_poly.type
_entity_poly.pdbx_seq_one_letter_code
_entity_poly.pdbx_strand_id
1 'polypeptide(L)'
;MNKKLYKLMDWAKIEEIIYSESDNPGFLLGPHKSGNNTLIQAYFPGASEVKIEWKSPASVSDIKVTQMEIADDDGYFAVLLPEKGVSDYKYLVKYDDRELKTGDPYRHSRILKDSEIKKFREGKLLNAGDIFGAHVTEHEGEEGTYFAVWAPNAMRVSVIGDFNVWDGRIDQMTRVDNDFFEIFIPDVSYGSKYQYEIKLKGDKILKKNDPYGVIFSDGVSTVSEDKDFKWTDKTFLSKKRTFKDMIIYELTDNHFSGDPKKFKKEIASLVNTLKDNGYTYVLLNASESADPYGGGCASFFNVGNAFGSSYQLKLAVNSLHEEGVRVIFDWMPAGFAKEGYGLSFFDGTCLYEHHDPKQGLSSDGKRGLFQYGRGEVKSFLLSSGLKLLRDYHADGISIAGVAQMLYLDYGKRQGEWIPNIYGGNENIEAIEFIKEFIKEAKKINASAVIMAEDSSTHKNITAGGEEGIGFDIKWNEGFLSEYFDFISHDPIERGEQLYEITDELVYSFAERFAIPLSDGLLLNNRGVLDLFPGNEAQRLASLRMSLAYAYMHPGIKIISQAFDDSCKELLAELNELYLNEPALCAGNEDQESFEWLSNMNREQCCISFIRKTDDPEEMLIAAVNFSGIEQAFTTGVPYEGKYKELINSDDKSYGGTGTVNSQVKRAIDKQSDGRAQSITIKLAPLSVSIMKFIPYTETELAKVIEERIRRNTPIKKSGKKTGTK
;
A
#
# COMPACT_ATOMS: atom_id res chain seq x y z
N MET A 1 -29.05 52.61 2.93
CA MET A 1 -27.70 52.87 2.35
C MET A 1 -27.58 54.33 1.90
N ASN A 2 -26.42 55.00 2.15
CA ASN A 2 -26.19 56.34 1.69
C ASN A 2 -25.99 56.45 0.17
N LYS A 3 -26.34 57.65 -0.41
CA LYS A 3 -26.33 57.85 -1.88
C LYS A 3 -24.91 57.69 -2.51
N LYS A 4 -23.84 57.94 -1.76
CA LYS A 4 -22.46 57.81 -2.26
C LYS A 4 -22.06 56.36 -2.36
N LEU A 5 -22.37 55.56 -1.36
CA LEU A 5 -22.10 54.14 -1.32
C LEU A 5 -22.93 53.40 -2.38
N TYR A 6 -24.23 53.72 -2.52
CA TYR A 6 -25.14 53.16 -3.51
C TYR A 6 -24.59 53.26 -4.95
N LYS A 7 -23.98 54.42 -5.29
CA LYS A 7 -23.39 54.63 -6.63
C LYS A 7 -22.13 53.85 -6.92
N LEU A 8 -21.50 53.25 -5.89
CA LEU A 8 -20.29 52.43 -6.02
C LEU A 8 -20.61 50.96 -6.15
N MET A 9 -21.86 50.54 -5.95
CA MET A 9 -22.25 49.15 -6.01
C MET A 9 -22.46 48.69 -7.43
N ASP A 10 -21.90 47.53 -7.77
CA ASP A 10 -22.20 46.78 -8.99
C ASP A 10 -23.29 45.74 -8.68
N TRP A 11 -24.55 46.15 -8.85
CA TRP A 11 -25.71 45.37 -8.44
C TRP A 11 -25.81 44.04 -9.14
N ALA A 12 -25.43 43.93 -10.42
CA ALA A 12 -25.45 42.70 -11.18
C ALA A 12 -24.46 41.70 -10.58
N LYS A 13 -23.27 42.14 -10.21
CA LYS A 13 -22.27 41.28 -9.59
C LYS A 13 -22.60 40.93 -8.13
N ILE A 14 -23.28 41.80 -7.40
CA ILE A 14 -23.80 41.53 -6.05
C ILE A 14 -24.80 40.38 -6.12
N GLU A 15 -25.75 40.39 -7.08
CA GLU A 15 -26.68 39.31 -7.30
C GLU A 15 -25.96 37.98 -7.58
N GLU A 16 -24.89 37.98 -8.39
CA GLU A 16 -24.06 36.75 -8.62
C GLU A 16 -23.47 36.19 -7.31
N ILE A 17 -23.05 37.08 -6.36
CA ILE A 17 -22.57 36.65 -5.04
C ILE A 17 -23.72 36.05 -4.21
N ILE A 18 -24.84 36.73 -4.13
CA ILE A 18 -26.00 36.32 -3.32
C ILE A 18 -26.55 34.98 -3.81
N TYR A 19 -26.69 34.79 -5.13
CA TYR A 19 -27.14 33.53 -5.74
C TYR A 19 -26.06 32.47 -5.83
N SER A 20 -24.85 32.78 -5.31
CA SER A 20 -23.70 31.86 -5.35
C SER A 20 -23.34 31.39 -6.76
N GLU A 21 -23.27 32.34 -7.70
CA GLU A 21 -22.93 32.12 -9.11
C GLU A 21 -21.62 32.78 -9.51
N SER A 22 -21.02 33.56 -8.61
CA SER A 22 -19.73 34.19 -8.84
C SER A 22 -18.60 33.15 -8.81
N ASP A 23 -17.73 33.20 -9.79
CA ASP A 23 -16.48 32.42 -9.84
C ASP A 23 -15.25 33.25 -9.41
N ASN A 24 -15.47 34.54 -9.16
CA ASN A 24 -14.45 35.46 -8.64
C ASN A 24 -15.06 36.42 -7.60
N PRO A 25 -15.43 35.93 -6.41
CA PRO A 25 -16.04 36.78 -5.38
C PRO A 25 -15.12 37.89 -4.90
N GLY A 26 -13.81 37.71 -4.91
CA GLY A 26 -12.82 38.74 -4.56
C GLY A 26 -12.81 39.94 -5.53
N PHE A 27 -13.51 39.89 -6.67
CA PHE A 27 -13.72 41.08 -7.51
C PHE A 27 -14.57 42.15 -6.82
N LEU A 28 -15.48 41.76 -5.96
CA LEU A 28 -16.33 42.68 -5.17
C LEU A 28 -16.03 42.63 -3.68
N LEU A 29 -15.93 41.43 -3.12
CA LEU A 29 -15.68 41.24 -1.69
C LEU A 29 -14.25 41.64 -1.34
N GLY A 30 -14.06 42.09 -0.09
CA GLY A 30 -12.77 42.55 0.37
C GLY A 30 -12.52 44.03 0.15
N PRO A 31 -11.25 44.50 0.24
CA PRO A 31 -10.89 45.92 0.24
C PRO A 31 -10.57 46.40 -1.19
N HIS A 32 -11.32 47.39 -1.68
CA HIS A 32 -11.13 48.00 -3.01
C HIS A 32 -10.83 49.49 -2.90
N LYS A 33 -9.94 49.97 -3.76
CA LYS A 33 -9.58 51.39 -3.83
C LYS A 33 -10.71 52.20 -4.44
N SER A 34 -11.19 53.23 -3.71
CA SER A 34 -12.19 54.17 -4.20
C SER A 34 -11.73 55.64 -3.99
N GLY A 35 -10.90 56.13 -4.93
CA GLY A 35 -10.27 57.45 -4.78
C GLY A 35 -9.30 57.49 -3.59
N ASN A 36 -9.58 58.39 -2.61
CA ASN A 36 -8.83 58.47 -1.37
C ASN A 36 -9.45 57.63 -0.22
N ASN A 37 -10.40 56.76 -0.53
CA ASN A 37 -11.09 55.93 0.44
C ASN A 37 -10.81 54.45 0.12
N THR A 38 -11.11 53.58 1.07
CA THR A 38 -11.19 52.12 0.87
C THR A 38 -12.66 51.71 0.95
N LEU A 39 -13.18 51.10 -0.12
CA LEU A 39 -14.47 50.43 -0.14
C LEU A 39 -14.27 48.98 0.30
N ILE A 40 -14.98 48.58 1.37
CA ILE A 40 -14.98 47.18 1.81
C ILE A 40 -16.39 46.64 1.69
N GLN A 41 -16.50 45.49 1.04
CA GLN A 41 -17.73 44.78 0.80
C GLN A 41 -17.63 43.36 1.40
N ALA A 42 -18.70 42.90 2.04
CA ALA A 42 -18.73 41.60 2.71
C ALA A 42 -20.11 40.96 2.55
N TYR A 43 -20.14 39.63 2.52
CA TYR A 43 -21.35 38.84 2.44
C TYR A 43 -21.47 37.91 3.65
N PHE A 44 -22.44 38.16 4.52
CA PHE A 44 -22.76 37.40 5.72
C PHE A 44 -24.25 37.08 5.76
N PRO A 45 -24.70 36.01 5.10
CA PRO A 45 -26.12 35.64 5.07
C PRO A 45 -26.71 35.46 6.47
N GLY A 46 -27.85 36.10 6.73
CA GLY A 46 -28.54 36.04 8.01
C GLY A 46 -27.92 36.87 9.15
N ALA A 47 -26.87 37.63 8.89
CA ALA A 47 -26.35 38.57 9.89
C ALA A 47 -27.26 39.78 10.06
N SER A 48 -27.56 40.15 11.31
CA SER A 48 -28.37 41.30 11.64
C SER A 48 -27.56 42.60 11.68
N GLU A 49 -26.27 42.52 11.97
CA GLU A 49 -25.35 43.67 12.05
C GLU A 49 -23.92 43.23 11.71
N VAL A 50 -23.19 44.04 10.92
CA VAL A 50 -21.77 43.88 10.68
C VAL A 50 -21.03 45.18 10.96
N LYS A 51 -19.96 45.09 11.76
CA LYS A 51 -19.01 46.19 11.99
C LYS A 51 -17.63 45.75 11.50
N ILE A 52 -16.82 46.74 11.17
CA ILE A 52 -15.41 46.52 10.83
C ILE A 52 -14.54 47.19 11.89
N GLU A 53 -13.66 46.39 12.51
CA GLU A 53 -12.58 46.87 13.37
C GLU A 53 -11.33 46.97 12.52
N TRP A 54 -10.77 48.17 12.36
CA TRP A 54 -9.69 48.40 11.41
C TRP A 54 -8.62 49.34 11.99
N LYS A 55 -7.40 49.23 11.48
CA LYS A 55 -6.28 50.08 11.79
C LYS A 55 -6.01 51.07 10.69
N SER A 56 -5.69 52.32 11.06
CA SER A 56 -5.30 53.37 10.13
C SER A 56 -3.91 53.03 9.54
N PRO A 57 -3.74 53.04 8.21
CA PRO A 57 -2.41 52.92 7.61
C PRO A 57 -1.44 54.01 8.05
N ALA A 58 -1.94 55.15 8.53
CA ALA A 58 -1.14 56.26 9.04
C ALA A 58 -0.74 56.10 10.53
N SER A 59 -1.42 55.22 11.32
CA SER A 59 -1.18 55.04 12.74
C SER A 59 -1.57 53.63 13.19
N VAL A 60 -0.62 52.73 13.34
CA VAL A 60 -0.83 51.31 13.68
C VAL A 60 -1.46 51.10 15.06
N SER A 61 -1.37 52.11 15.97
CA SER A 61 -1.93 52.05 17.32
C SER A 61 -3.40 52.52 17.42
N ASP A 62 -3.96 53.13 16.36
CA ASP A 62 -5.30 53.70 16.37
C ASP A 62 -6.33 52.70 15.79
N ILE A 63 -6.95 51.92 16.64
CA ILE A 63 -7.99 50.96 16.26
C ILE A 63 -9.34 51.71 16.22
N LYS A 64 -10.00 51.60 15.07
CA LYS A 64 -11.32 52.23 14.82
C LYS A 64 -12.35 51.13 14.57
N VAL A 65 -13.60 51.39 15.03
CA VAL A 65 -14.74 50.53 14.73
C VAL A 65 -15.75 51.32 13.90
N THR A 66 -16.16 50.79 12.77
CA THR A 66 -17.11 51.44 11.86
C THR A 66 -18.24 50.48 11.51
N GLN A 67 -19.49 50.96 11.59
CA GLN A 67 -20.67 50.20 11.18
C GLN A 67 -20.70 50.05 9.66
N MET A 68 -20.91 48.83 9.14
CA MET A 68 -21.20 48.60 7.74
C MET A 68 -22.70 48.83 7.45
N GLU A 69 -23.01 49.37 6.29
CA GLU A 69 -24.37 49.56 5.83
C GLU A 69 -24.88 48.30 5.13
N ILE A 70 -26.13 47.90 5.38
CA ILE A 70 -26.80 46.82 4.66
C ILE A 70 -27.05 47.31 3.23
N ALA A 71 -26.48 46.62 2.28
CA ALA A 71 -26.65 46.87 0.85
C ALA A 71 -27.80 46.03 0.27
N ASP A 72 -27.93 44.80 0.73
CA ASP A 72 -29.02 43.91 0.38
C ASP A 72 -29.44 43.08 1.61
N ASP A 73 -30.77 42.85 1.73
CA ASP A 73 -31.38 42.19 2.90
C ASP A 73 -30.99 40.71 3.02
N ASP A 74 -30.47 40.07 1.94
CA ASP A 74 -29.91 38.72 1.96
C ASP A 74 -28.53 38.63 2.63
N GLY A 75 -28.06 39.75 3.24
CA GLY A 75 -26.83 39.78 4.05
C GLY A 75 -25.61 40.34 3.34
N TYR A 76 -25.81 41.22 2.37
CA TYR A 76 -24.71 41.94 1.72
C TYR A 76 -24.45 43.27 2.40
N PHE A 77 -23.22 43.49 2.86
CA PHE A 77 -22.80 44.67 3.64
C PHE A 77 -21.72 45.44 2.90
N ALA A 78 -21.70 46.77 3.08
CA ALA A 78 -20.66 47.61 2.51
C ALA A 78 -20.30 48.77 3.40
N VAL A 79 -19.06 49.25 3.33
CA VAL A 79 -18.59 50.46 4.02
C VAL A 79 -17.56 51.20 3.18
N LEU A 80 -17.57 52.52 3.22
CA LEU A 80 -16.57 53.38 2.58
C LEU A 80 -15.75 54.05 3.69
N LEU A 81 -14.58 53.49 3.98
CA LEU A 81 -13.65 54.04 4.97
C LEU A 81 -12.94 55.27 4.42
N PRO A 82 -12.76 56.34 5.25
CA PRO A 82 -12.25 57.63 4.78
C PRO A 82 -10.72 57.66 4.57
N GLU A 83 -10.08 56.50 4.56
CA GLU A 83 -8.63 56.33 4.37
C GLU A 83 -8.34 55.34 3.21
N LYS A 84 -7.26 55.63 2.48
CA LYS A 84 -6.82 54.78 1.38
C LYS A 84 -5.89 53.67 1.87
N GLY A 85 -6.10 52.43 1.36
CA GLY A 85 -5.18 51.32 1.59
C GLY A 85 -5.35 50.67 2.95
N VAL A 86 -6.54 50.73 3.54
CA VAL A 86 -6.88 49.96 4.74
C VAL A 86 -6.90 48.44 4.36
N SER A 87 -6.00 47.68 4.94
CA SER A 87 -5.89 46.22 4.75
C SER A 87 -5.82 45.42 6.05
N ASP A 88 -5.50 46.07 7.18
CA ASP A 88 -5.50 45.43 8.50
C ASP A 88 -6.84 45.68 9.20
N TYR A 89 -7.74 44.72 9.14
CA TYR A 89 -9.07 44.79 9.76
C TYR A 89 -9.64 43.40 10.02
N LYS A 90 -10.66 43.35 10.90
CA LYS A 90 -11.50 42.18 11.15
C LYS A 90 -12.98 42.55 11.13
N TYR A 91 -13.83 41.64 10.72
CA TYR A 91 -15.26 41.77 10.81
C TYR A 91 -15.75 41.39 12.22
N LEU A 92 -16.72 42.18 12.73
CA LEU A 92 -17.50 41.88 13.91
C LEU A 92 -18.95 41.66 13.44
N VAL A 93 -19.32 40.40 13.36
CA VAL A 93 -20.59 39.96 12.75
C VAL A 93 -21.54 39.54 13.88
N LYS A 94 -22.76 40.06 13.86
CA LYS A 94 -23.81 39.72 14.82
C LYS A 94 -24.93 38.96 14.11
N TYR A 95 -25.19 37.77 14.60
CA TYR A 95 -26.36 36.98 14.28
C TYR A 95 -27.36 37.03 15.45
N ASP A 96 -28.56 36.49 15.27
CA ASP A 96 -29.56 36.46 16.33
C ASP A 96 -29.15 35.58 17.53
N ASP A 97 -28.35 34.56 17.29
CA ASP A 97 -27.91 33.53 18.26
C ASP A 97 -26.45 33.63 18.69
N ARG A 98 -25.63 34.41 17.95
CA ARG A 98 -24.19 34.49 18.19
C ARG A 98 -23.53 35.77 17.67
N GLU A 99 -22.32 36.03 18.17
CA GLU A 99 -21.41 37.03 17.62
C GLU A 99 -20.13 36.38 17.16
N LEU A 100 -19.59 36.80 16.00
CA LEU A 100 -18.39 36.30 15.39
C LEU A 100 -17.40 37.42 15.12
N LYS A 101 -16.12 37.22 15.47
CA LYS A 101 -15.02 38.07 15.02
C LYS A 101 -14.17 37.23 14.05
N THR A 102 -14.05 37.64 12.79
CA THR A 102 -13.37 36.89 11.75
C THR A 102 -12.55 37.81 10.85
N GLY A 103 -11.48 37.25 10.24
CA GLY A 103 -10.72 37.90 9.16
C GLY A 103 -11.50 37.93 7.85
N ASP A 104 -10.91 38.53 6.83
CA ASP A 104 -11.49 38.60 5.49
C ASP A 104 -10.73 37.72 4.53
N PRO A 105 -11.35 36.64 4.02
CA PRO A 105 -10.70 35.76 3.03
C PRO A 105 -10.30 36.43 1.72
N TYR A 106 -11.04 37.49 1.32
CA TYR A 106 -10.89 38.13 0.02
C TYR A 106 -9.89 39.30 0.01
N ARG A 107 -9.24 39.60 1.15
CA ARG A 107 -8.18 40.59 1.20
C ARG A 107 -6.82 40.07 0.76
N HIS A 108 -6.67 38.79 0.66
CA HIS A 108 -5.41 38.10 0.43
C HIS A 108 -5.11 37.90 -1.06
N SER A 109 -3.82 37.98 -1.40
CA SER A 109 -3.36 37.73 -2.77
C SER A 109 -3.37 36.22 -3.08
N ARG A 110 -3.40 35.93 -4.37
CA ARG A 110 -3.32 34.55 -4.90
C ARG A 110 -2.06 33.82 -4.44
N ILE A 111 -2.22 32.56 -4.01
CA ILE A 111 -1.14 31.67 -3.56
C ILE A 111 -0.72 30.70 -4.66
N LEU A 112 -1.68 30.07 -5.39
CA LEU A 112 -1.42 29.08 -6.43
C LEU A 112 -0.67 29.69 -7.62
N LYS A 113 0.49 29.13 -7.97
CA LYS A 113 1.38 29.66 -9.01
C LYS A 113 1.09 29.06 -10.38
N ASP A 114 1.21 29.85 -11.44
CA ASP A 114 1.04 29.38 -12.82
C ASP A 114 2.02 28.24 -13.19
N SER A 115 3.22 28.25 -12.61
CA SER A 115 4.20 27.18 -12.82
C SER A 115 3.79 25.84 -12.20
N GLU A 116 3.04 25.85 -11.09
CA GLU A 116 2.48 24.67 -10.41
C GLU A 116 1.30 24.12 -11.22
N ILE A 117 0.40 24.99 -11.67
CA ILE A 117 -0.71 24.64 -12.55
C ILE A 117 -0.19 23.98 -13.83
N LYS A 118 0.82 24.59 -14.48
CA LYS A 118 1.41 24.03 -15.69
C LYS A 118 1.98 22.63 -15.46
N LYS A 119 2.77 22.43 -14.39
CA LYS A 119 3.31 21.11 -14.05
C LYS A 119 2.22 20.10 -13.74
N PHE A 120 1.16 20.52 -13.07
CA PHE A 120 0.02 19.65 -12.73
C PHE A 120 -0.67 19.13 -14.00
N ARG A 121 -0.99 20.00 -14.94
CA ARG A 121 -1.58 19.63 -16.24
C ARG A 121 -0.66 18.77 -17.11
N GLU A 122 0.66 18.95 -16.99
CA GLU A 122 1.65 18.14 -17.71
C GLU A 122 1.94 16.77 -17.06
N GLY A 123 1.33 16.43 -15.92
CA GLY A 123 1.61 15.20 -15.19
C GLY A 123 2.96 15.19 -14.46
N LYS A 124 3.53 16.37 -14.19
CA LYS A 124 4.90 16.56 -13.66
C LYS A 124 4.93 17.18 -12.26
N LEU A 125 3.80 17.42 -11.63
CA LEU A 125 3.74 17.95 -10.27
C LEU A 125 3.77 16.79 -9.28
N LEU A 126 4.97 16.43 -8.82
CA LEU A 126 5.22 15.25 -7.99
C LEU A 126 4.89 15.47 -6.50
N ASN A 127 4.52 16.69 -6.13
CA ASN A 127 4.14 17.09 -4.77
C ASN A 127 2.80 17.84 -4.76
N ALA A 128 1.84 17.39 -5.56
CA ALA A 128 0.54 18.03 -5.65
C ALA A 128 -0.20 18.12 -4.30
N GLY A 129 -0.02 17.12 -3.43
CA GLY A 129 -0.58 17.13 -2.08
C GLY A 129 0.02 18.16 -1.11
N ASP A 130 1.12 18.82 -1.47
CA ASP A 130 1.69 19.93 -0.69
C ASP A 130 1.14 21.30 -1.16
N ILE A 131 0.37 21.32 -2.24
CA ILE A 131 -0.12 22.54 -2.92
C ILE A 131 -1.64 22.58 -2.91
N PHE A 132 -2.29 21.47 -3.30
CA PHE A 132 -3.74 21.32 -3.26
C PHE A 132 -4.19 20.71 -1.92
N GLY A 133 -5.45 20.98 -1.57
CA GLY A 133 -6.03 20.57 -0.29
C GLY A 133 -6.03 21.70 0.72
N ALA A 134 -5.98 21.35 2.01
CA ALA A 134 -6.04 22.27 3.14
C ALA A 134 -4.69 22.37 3.85
N HIS A 135 -4.10 23.56 3.89
CA HIS A 135 -2.78 23.82 4.49
C HIS A 135 -2.84 24.98 5.47
N VAL A 136 -2.59 24.71 6.76
CA VAL A 136 -2.43 25.77 7.75
C VAL A 136 -1.15 26.53 7.48
N THR A 137 -1.23 27.82 7.29
CA THR A 137 -0.09 28.67 6.95
C THR A 137 -0.29 30.10 7.43
N GLU A 138 0.79 30.85 7.50
CA GLU A 138 0.75 32.31 7.61
C GLU A 138 0.80 32.91 6.20
N HIS A 139 -0.17 33.76 5.85
CA HIS A 139 -0.19 34.46 4.57
C HIS A 139 -0.44 35.94 4.80
N GLU A 140 0.46 36.79 4.26
CA GLU A 140 0.42 38.27 4.41
C GLU A 140 0.28 38.76 5.87
N GLY A 141 0.91 38.02 6.82
CA GLY A 141 0.94 38.34 8.23
C GLY A 141 -0.31 37.92 9.02
N GLU A 142 -1.12 37.03 8.47
CA GLU A 142 -2.28 36.44 9.13
C GLU A 142 -2.22 34.92 9.11
N GLU A 143 -2.47 34.29 10.25
CA GLU A 143 -2.58 32.82 10.37
C GLU A 143 -3.96 32.36 9.90
N GLY A 144 -3.99 31.24 9.17
CA GLY A 144 -5.22 30.65 8.66
C GLY A 144 -4.97 29.38 7.87
N THR A 145 -5.97 28.93 7.13
CA THR A 145 -5.87 27.75 6.26
C THR A 145 -6.08 28.16 4.81
N TYR A 146 -5.13 27.77 3.98
CA TYR A 146 -5.22 27.84 2.52
C TYR A 146 -5.91 26.58 2.01
N PHE A 147 -6.87 26.76 1.10
CA PHE A 147 -7.58 25.69 0.41
C PHE A 147 -7.43 25.85 -1.09
N ALA A 148 -7.12 24.76 -1.79
CA ALA A 148 -7.06 24.74 -3.25
C ALA A 148 -7.58 23.41 -3.81
N VAL A 149 -8.34 23.48 -4.92
CA VAL A 149 -8.93 22.29 -5.55
C VAL A 149 -9.03 22.44 -7.08
N TRP A 150 -8.91 21.32 -7.77
CA TRP A 150 -9.14 21.21 -9.20
C TRP A 150 -10.56 20.77 -9.51
N ALA A 151 -11.35 21.64 -10.18
CA ALA A 151 -12.77 21.38 -10.49
C ALA A 151 -13.20 22.18 -11.74
N PRO A 152 -12.70 21.85 -12.96
CA PRO A 152 -12.87 22.67 -14.17
C PRO A 152 -14.34 22.89 -14.60
N ASN A 153 -15.24 21.96 -14.28
CA ASN A 153 -16.64 22.02 -14.70
C ASN A 153 -17.59 22.60 -13.62
N ALA A 154 -17.05 22.94 -12.46
CA ALA A 154 -17.83 23.63 -11.42
C ALA A 154 -18.20 25.05 -11.88
N MET A 155 -19.38 25.52 -11.53
CA MET A 155 -19.73 26.95 -11.63
C MET A 155 -19.08 27.73 -10.47
N ARG A 156 -19.21 27.21 -9.27
CA ARG A 156 -18.64 27.74 -8.03
C ARG A 156 -18.18 26.57 -7.16
N VAL A 157 -17.12 26.81 -6.42
CA VAL A 157 -16.70 25.96 -5.29
C VAL A 157 -16.67 26.82 -4.03
N SER A 158 -17.12 26.27 -2.93
CA SER A 158 -16.98 26.89 -1.60
C SER A 158 -16.40 25.89 -0.63
N VAL A 159 -15.66 26.37 0.36
CA VAL A 159 -15.28 25.57 1.52
C VAL A 159 -16.39 25.70 2.57
N ILE A 160 -16.96 24.57 2.99
CA ILE A 160 -17.95 24.51 4.05
C ILE A 160 -17.38 23.75 5.24
N GLY A 161 -17.65 24.21 6.44
CA GLY A 161 -17.08 23.59 7.64
C GLY A 161 -17.68 24.13 8.94
N ASP A 162 -17.12 23.68 10.06
CA ASP A 162 -17.56 24.10 11.39
C ASP A 162 -17.41 25.62 11.59
N PHE A 163 -16.44 26.24 10.91
CA PHE A 163 -16.10 27.66 11.01
C PHE A 163 -17.13 28.60 10.32
N ASN A 164 -17.91 28.09 9.36
CA ASN A 164 -18.93 28.82 8.62
C ASN A 164 -20.33 28.19 8.66
N VAL A 165 -20.57 27.32 9.66
CA VAL A 165 -21.86 26.64 9.90
C VAL A 165 -22.30 25.79 8.69
N TRP A 166 -21.35 25.33 7.91
CA TRP A 166 -21.60 24.52 6.70
C TRP A 166 -22.42 25.22 5.62
N ASP A 167 -22.36 26.56 5.57
CA ASP A 167 -23.08 27.40 4.58
C ASP A 167 -22.15 27.74 3.39
N GLY A 168 -22.40 27.13 2.25
CA GLY A 168 -21.61 27.31 1.03
C GLY A 168 -21.72 28.68 0.37
N ARG A 169 -22.55 29.58 0.91
CA ARG A 169 -22.65 30.97 0.45
C ARG A 169 -21.55 31.85 1.02
N ILE A 170 -20.91 31.47 2.13
CA ILE A 170 -19.97 32.32 2.88
C ILE A 170 -18.58 32.32 2.25
N ASP A 171 -17.88 31.19 2.28
CA ASP A 171 -16.48 31.09 1.84
C ASP A 171 -16.41 30.55 0.41
N GLN A 172 -16.88 31.37 -0.54
CA GLN A 172 -16.84 31.06 -1.97
C GLN A 172 -15.40 31.25 -2.49
N MET A 173 -14.85 30.21 -3.12
CA MET A 173 -13.47 30.22 -3.63
C MET A 173 -13.35 31.04 -4.92
N THR A 174 -12.19 31.64 -5.12
CA THR A 174 -11.86 32.34 -6.36
C THR A 174 -11.35 31.37 -7.42
N ARG A 175 -11.90 31.45 -8.63
CA ARG A 175 -11.45 30.65 -9.77
C ARG A 175 -10.10 31.16 -10.27
N VAL A 176 -9.19 30.23 -10.50
CA VAL A 176 -7.84 30.47 -11.02
C VAL A 176 -7.65 29.68 -12.30
N ASP A 177 -7.17 30.34 -13.37
CA ASP A 177 -6.82 29.73 -14.65
C ASP A 177 -7.89 28.77 -15.20
N ASN A 178 -9.17 29.14 -15.03
CA ASN A 178 -10.40 28.45 -15.45
C ASN A 178 -10.69 27.09 -14.77
N ASP A 179 -9.71 26.38 -14.26
CA ASP A 179 -9.84 24.99 -13.83
C ASP A 179 -9.70 24.78 -12.32
N PHE A 180 -9.12 25.77 -11.63
CA PHE A 180 -8.78 25.66 -10.21
C PHE A 180 -9.56 26.66 -9.38
N PHE A 181 -9.73 26.34 -8.10
CA PHE A 181 -10.33 27.22 -7.13
C PHE A 181 -9.43 27.30 -5.92
N GLU A 182 -9.24 28.52 -5.36
CA GLU A 182 -8.49 28.73 -4.14
C GLU A 182 -9.13 29.74 -3.22
N ILE A 183 -8.86 29.63 -1.91
CA ILE A 183 -9.19 30.60 -0.89
C ILE A 183 -8.23 30.45 0.30
N PHE A 184 -7.84 31.57 0.92
CA PHE A 184 -7.22 31.57 2.23
C PHE A 184 -8.23 32.03 3.26
N ILE A 185 -8.55 31.21 4.25
CA ILE A 185 -9.54 31.53 5.28
C ILE A 185 -8.80 31.80 6.61
N PRO A 186 -8.75 33.06 7.05
CA PRO A 186 -8.15 33.43 8.33
C PRO A 186 -8.80 32.73 9.52
N ASP A 187 -8.02 32.55 10.59
CA ASP A 187 -8.47 31.99 11.87
C ASP A 187 -8.95 30.51 11.79
N VAL A 188 -8.96 29.85 10.61
CA VAL A 188 -9.22 28.42 10.48
C VAL A 188 -7.93 27.65 10.78
N SER A 189 -8.01 26.68 11.68
CA SER A 189 -6.85 25.98 12.23
C SER A 189 -7.01 24.46 12.20
N TYR A 190 -5.98 23.75 12.68
CA TYR A 190 -5.97 22.31 12.83
C TYR A 190 -7.20 21.78 13.58
N GLY A 191 -7.71 20.65 13.09
CA GLY A 191 -8.88 19.99 13.67
C GLY A 191 -10.22 20.48 13.12
N SER A 192 -10.24 21.61 12.37
CA SER A 192 -11.46 22.09 11.70
C SER A 192 -11.96 21.09 10.68
N LYS A 193 -13.24 20.74 10.75
CA LYS A 193 -13.89 19.85 9.78
C LYS A 193 -14.39 20.65 8.59
N TYR A 194 -14.24 20.10 7.38
CA TYR A 194 -14.66 20.77 6.15
C TYR A 194 -15.01 19.82 5.01
N GLN A 195 -15.68 20.34 4.00
CA GLN A 195 -15.90 19.74 2.68
C GLN A 195 -15.87 20.85 1.60
N TYR A 196 -15.74 20.45 0.35
CA TYR A 196 -16.02 21.32 -0.79
C TYR A 196 -17.48 21.20 -1.18
N GLU A 197 -18.19 22.35 -1.24
CA GLU A 197 -19.49 22.45 -1.85
C GLU A 197 -19.34 22.95 -3.28
N ILE A 198 -19.71 22.10 -4.24
CA ILE A 198 -19.53 22.35 -5.67
C ILE A 198 -20.90 22.61 -6.30
N LYS A 199 -21.14 23.82 -6.79
CA LYS A 199 -22.32 24.18 -7.55
C LYS A 199 -22.09 23.93 -9.04
N LEU A 200 -22.99 23.18 -9.65
CA LEU A 200 -22.99 22.85 -11.06
C LEU A 200 -24.04 23.64 -11.83
N LYS A 201 -23.97 23.64 -13.15
CA LYS A 201 -25.04 24.20 -14.00
C LYS A 201 -26.40 23.55 -13.67
N GLY A 202 -27.45 24.37 -13.57
CA GLY A 202 -28.81 23.92 -13.23
C GLY A 202 -29.01 23.70 -11.75
N ASP A 203 -28.30 24.45 -10.90
CA ASP A 203 -28.46 24.53 -9.43
C ASP A 203 -28.22 23.22 -8.66
N LYS A 204 -27.62 22.23 -9.31
CA LYS A 204 -27.20 21.00 -8.62
C LYS A 204 -26.01 21.29 -7.73
N ILE A 205 -26.10 20.90 -6.47
CA ILE A 205 -25.04 21.03 -5.48
C ILE A 205 -24.48 19.65 -5.14
N LEU A 206 -23.18 19.51 -5.13
CA LEU A 206 -22.44 18.35 -4.65
C LEU A 206 -21.64 18.72 -3.41
N LYS A 207 -21.57 17.83 -2.42
CA LYS A 207 -20.65 17.93 -1.30
C LYS A 207 -19.58 16.87 -1.45
N LYS A 208 -18.33 17.31 -1.49
CA LYS A 208 -17.17 16.46 -1.79
C LYS A 208 -16.09 16.62 -0.71
N ASN A 209 -15.47 15.51 -0.38
CA ASN A 209 -14.28 15.53 0.43
C ASN A 209 -13.10 16.09 -0.36
N ASP A 210 -12.10 16.51 0.37
CA ASP A 210 -10.85 16.94 -0.23
C ASP A 210 -10.12 15.71 -0.84
N PRO A 211 -9.82 15.70 -2.14
CA PRO A 211 -9.02 14.66 -2.77
C PRO A 211 -7.63 14.48 -2.14
N TYR A 212 -7.09 15.54 -1.55
CA TYR A 212 -5.79 15.59 -0.87
C TYR A 212 -5.90 15.52 0.66
N GLY A 213 -7.09 15.26 1.19
CA GLY A 213 -7.33 15.19 2.63
C GLY A 213 -6.46 14.13 3.32
N VAL A 214 -5.78 14.55 4.40
CA VAL A 214 -4.89 13.68 5.18
C VAL A 214 -5.62 12.98 6.33
N ILE A 215 -6.64 13.60 6.90
CA ILE A 215 -7.50 13.02 7.93
C ILE A 215 -8.94 13.01 7.42
N PHE A 216 -9.57 11.86 7.55
CA PHE A 216 -10.89 11.61 7.00
C PHE A 216 -11.72 10.78 8.01
N SER A 217 -12.92 11.23 8.32
CA SER A 217 -13.85 10.53 9.21
C SER A 217 -15.28 10.84 8.80
N ASP A 218 -16.14 9.83 8.76
CA ASP A 218 -17.57 9.94 8.50
C ASP A 218 -17.94 10.73 7.22
N GLY A 219 -17.11 10.64 6.18
CA GLY A 219 -17.33 11.35 4.94
C GLY A 219 -17.01 12.85 5.00
N VAL A 220 -16.14 13.28 5.93
CA VAL A 220 -15.75 14.69 6.15
C VAL A 220 -14.25 14.81 6.29
N SER A 221 -13.63 15.73 5.57
CA SER A 221 -12.21 16.05 5.69
C SER A 221 -11.94 16.88 6.95
N THR A 222 -10.73 16.74 7.49
CA THR A 222 -10.27 17.53 8.64
C THR A 222 -8.96 18.22 8.28
N VAL A 223 -8.79 19.47 8.68
CA VAL A 223 -7.52 20.18 8.55
C VAL A 223 -6.50 19.52 9.46
N SER A 224 -5.50 18.86 8.87
CA SER A 224 -4.52 18.08 9.60
C SER A 224 -3.36 18.92 10.11
N GLU A 225 -2.84 18.57 11.29
CA GLU A 225 -1.61 19.12 11.79
C GLU A 225 -0.43 18.37 11.17
N ASP A 226 0.36 19.03 10.33
CA ASP A 226 1.64 18.51 9.87
C ASP A 226 2.75 19.06 10.78
N LYS A 227 2.94 18.39 11.91
CA LYS A 227 4.03 18.72 12.84
C LYS A 227 5.36 18.31 12.24
N ASP A 228 6.34 19.21 12.36
CA ASP A 228 7.73 18.89 12.08
C ASP A 228 8.14 17.63 12.85
N PHE A 229 8.50 16.58 12.11
CA PHE A 229 8.97 15.31 12.68
C PHE A 229 10.49 15.23 12.58
N LYS A 230 11.14 14.94 13.71
CA LYS A 230 12.60 14.78 13.74
C LYS A 230 12.97 13.32 13.53
N TRP A 231 13.32 12.97 12.32
CA TRP A 231 13.83 11.67 11.95
C TRP A 231 15.20 11.36 12.56
N THR A 232 15.39 10.12 13.03
CA THR A 232 16.67 9.60 13.57
C THR A 232 17.25 8.45 12.73
N ASP A 233 16.59 8.07 11.67
CA ASP A 233 16.83 6.89 10.83
C ASP A 233 17.88 7.06 9.71
N LYS A 234 18.52 8.23 9.59
CA LYS A 234 19.47 8.54 8.50
C LYS A 234 20.57 7.49 8.31
N THR A 235 21.12 6.96 9.40
CA THR A 235 22.17 5.93 9.35
C THR A 235 21.61 4.61 8.84
N PHE A 236 20.38 4.27 9.21
CA PHE A 236 19.70 3.07 8.75
C PHE A 236 19.40 3.12 7.24
N LEU A 237 18.84 4.22 6.76
CA LEU A 237 18.55 4.42 5.34
C LEU A 237 19.79 4.37 4.44
N SER A 238 20.97 4.66 4.95
CA SER A 238 22.24 4.56 4.20
C SER A 238 22.75 3.13 4.00
N LYS A 239 22.21 2.13 4.71
CA LYS A 239 22.62 0.73 4.57
C LYS A 239 22.11 0.15 3.26
N LYS A 240 23.02 -0.53 2.52
CA LYS A 240 22.64 -1.26 1.30
C LYS A 240 21.62 -2.34 1.63
N ARG A 241 20.69 -2.54 0.72
CA ARG A 241 19.65 -3.58 0.78
C ARG A 241 20.02 -4.72 -0.14
N THR A 242 19.63 -5.93 0.25
CA THR A 242 19.69 -7.11 -0.59
C THR A 242 18.32 -7.80 -0.55
N PHE A 243 17.93 -8.46 -1.62
CA PHE A 243 16.72 -9.29 -1.61
C PHE A 243 16.92 -10.60 -0.84
N LYS A 244 18.18 -10.96 -0.57
CA LYS A 244 18.54 -12.19 0.15
C LYS A 244 18.03 -12.22 1.58
N ASP A 245 18.01 -11.06 2.24
CA ASP A 245 17.63 -10.93 3.65
C ASP A 245 16.16 -10.50 3.81
N MET A 246 15.33 -10.68 2.78
CA MET A 246 13.99 -10.12 2.75
C MET A 246 12.95 -11.15 3.18
N ILE A 247 12.39 -10.96 4.38
CA ILE A 247 11.21 -11.66 4.89
C ILE A 247 10.25 -10.60 5.35
N ILE A 248 9.04 -10.60 4.79
CA ILE A 248 8.05 -9.55 4.97
C ILE A 248 6.93 -10.05 5.89
N TYR A 249 6.67 -9.30 6.95
CA TYR A 249 5.48 -9.47 7.78
C TYR A 249 4.37 -8.56 7.24
N GLU A 250 3.25 -9.12 6.82
CA GLU A 250 2.07 -8.36 6.42
C GLU A 250 1.21 -8.08 7.65
N LEU A 251 1.17 -6.82 8.09
CA LEU A 251 0.33 -6.38 9.19
C LEU A 251 -1.09 -6.11 8.68
N THR A 252 -2.02 -6.98 9.02
CA THR A 252 -3.42 -6.90 8.56
C THR A 252 -4.32 -6.12 9.50
N ASP A 253 -4.08 -6.21 10.80
CA ASP A 253 -4.75 -5.38 11.82
C ASP A 253 -3.82 -4.24 12.26
N ASN A 254 -3.92 -3.11 11.58
CA ASN A 254 -3.12 -1.91 11.83
C ASN A 254 -3.88 -0.81 12.59
N HIS A 255 -4.92 -1.17 13.33
CA HIS A 255 -5.68 -0.23 14.16
C HIS A 255 -4.94 0.06 15.47
N PHE A 256 -4.19 1.15 15.47
CA PHE A 256 -3.44 1.61 16.62
C PHE A 256 -4.23 2.67 17.43
N SER A 257 -3.94 2.73 18.71
CA SER A 257 -4.57 3.68 19.61
C SER A 257 -4.17 5.13 19.29
N GLY A 258 -5.15 6.03 19.20
CA GLY A 258 -4.88 7.47 19.12
C GLY A 258 -4.23 8.05 20.39
N ASP A 259 -4.27 7.34 21.54
CA ASP A 259 -3.58 7.74 22.76
C ASP A 259 -2.05 7.53 22.63
N PRO A 260 -1.22 8.58 22.75
CA PRO A 260 0.23 8.47 22.51
C PRO A 260 0.96 7.48 23.42
N LYS A 261 0.46 7.23 24.64
CA LYS A 261 1.11 6.29 25.58
C LYS A 261 0.77 4.83 25.24
N LYS A 262 -0.47 4.58 24.82
CA LYS A 262 -0.89 3.25 24.36
C LYS A 262 -0.20 2.93 23.04
N PHE A 263 -0.25 3.85 22.08
CA PHE A 263 0.41 3.75 20.78
C PHE A 263 1.89 3.35 20.91
N LYS A 264 2.64 4.03 21.79
CA LYS A 264 4.06 3.69 22.00
C LYS A 264 4.26 2.26 22.49
N LYS A 265 3.35 1.71 23.31
CA LYS A 265 3.41 0.32 23.76
C LYS A 265 3.06 -0.67 22.66
N GLU A 266 2.07 -0.33 21.85
CA GLU A 266 1.62 -1.15 20.71
C GLU A 266 2.74 -1.26 19.66
N ILE A 267 3.38 -0.14 19.30
CA ILE A 267 4.54 -0.15 18.38
C ILE A 267 5.73 -0.93 18.97
N ALA A 268 6.03 -0.76 20.25
CA ALA A 268 7.09 -1.55 20.89
C ALA A 268 6.78 -3.06 20.89
N SER A 269 5.51 -3.45 21.06
CA SER A 269 5.08 -4.84 20.96
C SER A 269 5.25 -5.37 19.52
N LEU A 270 4.82 -4.62 18.52
CA LEU A 270 5.01 -4.98 17.11
C LEU A 270 6.51 -5.17 16.80
N VAL A 271 7.34 -4.21 17.16
CA VAL A 271 8.81 -4.29 16.96
C VAL A 271 9.39 -5.55 17.58
N ASN A 272 9.01 -5.88 18.82
CA ASN A 272 9.49 -7.09 19.48
C ASN A 272 9.03 -8.36 18.74
N THR A 273 7.76 -8.43 18.33
CA THR A 273 7.24 -9.56 17.53
C THR A 273 8.06 -9.75 16.25
N LEU A 274 8.30 -8.68 15.50
CA LEU A 274 9.07 -8.75 14.25
C LEU A 274 10.51 -9.23 14.47
N LYS A 275 11.19 -8.72 15.51
CA LYS A 275 12.57 -9.11 15.84
C LYS A 275 12.68 -10.53 16.37
N ASP A 276 11.82 -10.89 17.33
CA ASP A 276 11.84 -12.22 17.96
C ASP A 276 11.56 -13.32 16.94
N ASN A 277 10.75 -13.02 15.92
CA ASN A 277 10.41 -13.97 14.85
C ASN A 277 11.30 -13.82 13.61
N GLY A 278 12.29 -12.92 13.59
CA GLY A 278 13.27 -12.79 12.49
C GLY A 278 12.74 -12.10 11.24
N TYR A 279 11.65 -11.34 11.30
CA TYR A 279 11.17 -10.53 10.17
C TYR A 279 12.07 -9.31 9.94
N THR A 280 12.40 -9.05 8.69
CA THR A 280 13.29 -7.94 8.30
C THR A 280 12.53 -6.76 7.68
N TYR A 281 11.31 -7.01 7.22
CA TYR A 281 10.41 -6.02 6.65
C TYR A 281 9.01 -6.15 7.25
N VAL A 282 8.29 -5.03 7.29
CA VAL A 282 6.85 -5.01 7.55
C VAL A 282 6.12 -4.33 6.39
N LEU A 283 5.03 -4.95 5.94
CA LEU A 283 4.10 -4.37 4.97
C LEU A 283 2.93 -3.77 5.74
N LEU A 284 2.74 -2.47 5.57
CA LEU A 284 1.70 -1.68 6.24
C LEU A 284 0.69 -1.20 5.20
N ASN A 285 -0.60 -1.31 5.51
CA ASN A 285 -1.61 -0.72 4.66
C ASN A 285 -1.61 0.81 4.83
N ALA A 286 -1.28 1.53 3.76
CA ALA A 286 -1.26 2.99 3.72
C ALA A 286 -2.58 3.59 3.22
N SER A 287 -3.43 2.78 2.61
CA SER A 287 -4.66 3.23 1.97
C SER A 287 -5.87 2.88 2.83
N GLU A 288 -6.76 3.85 3.05
CA GLU A 288 -8.04 3.56 3.68
C GLU A 288 -9.00 2.99 2.62
N SER A 289 -9.36 1.72 2.77
CA SER A 289 -10.41 1.11 1.95
C SER A 289 -11.78 1.63 2.41
N ALA A 290 -12.59 2.10 1.49
CA ALA A 290 -13.98 2.49 1.79
C ALA A 290 -14.86 1.28 2.10
N ASP A 291 -14.45 0.11 1.65
CA ASP A 291 -15.16 -1.16 1.82
C ASP A 291 -14.13 -2.28 1.98
N PRO A 292 -14.12 -2.99 3.12
CA PRO A 292 -13.26 -4.16 3.33
C PRO A 292 -13.51 -5.29 2.32
N TYR A 293 -14.60 -5.21 1.54
CA TYR A 293 -14.97 -6.19 0.52
C TYR A 293 -14.59 -5.78 -0.92
N GLY A 294 -13.67 -4.83 -1.10
CA GLY A 294 -13.10 -4.52 -2.41
C GLY A 294 -13.65 -3.28 -3.10
N GLY A 295 -14.26 -2.35 -2.37
CA GLY A 295 -14.82 -1.09 -2.90
C GLY A 295 -13.81 -0.07 -3.43
N GLY A 296 -12.51 -0.32 -3.32
CA GLY A 296 -11.45 0.58 -3.76
C GLY A 296 -10.98 1.55 -2.66
N CYS A 297 -9.93 2.31 -2.95
CA CYS A 297 -9.40 3.32 -2.05
C CYS A 297 -10.34 4.52 -1.97
N ALA A 298 -10.64 4.97 -0.76
CA ALA A 298 -11.48 6.15 -0.53
C ALA A 298 -10.67 7.45 -0.51
N SER A 299 -9.42 7.40 -0.05
CA SER A 299 -8.52 8.54 0.02
C SER A 299 -7.08 8.12 -0.21
N PHE A 300 -6.38 8.88 -1.07
CA PHE A 300 -5.01 8.59 -1.50
C PHE A 300 -3.94 9.32 -0.67
N PHE A 301 -4.33 10.26 0.16
CA PHE A 301 -3.44 11.06 1.01
C PHE A 301 -3.69 10.85 2.51
N ASN A 302 -4.72 10.09 2.88
CA ASN A 302 -5.06 9.76 4.26
C ASN A 302 -4.23 8.58 4.77
N VAL A 303 -2.94 8.79 4.96
CA VAL A 303 -1.98 7.72 5.32
C VAL A 303 -1.89 7.50 6.83
N GLY A 304 -2.40 8.40 7.64
CA GLY A 304 -2.19 8.35 9.10
C GLY A 304 -3.36 7.83 9.92
N ASN A 305 -4.51 7.56 9.33
CA ASN A 305 -5.75 7.32 10.07
C ASN A 305 -5.69 6.02 10.91
N ALA A 306 -5.22 4.93 10.32
CA ALA A 306 -5.03 3.66 11.01
C ALA A 306 -4.03 3.75 12.20
N PHE A 307 -3.13 4.71 12.16
CA PHE A 307 -2.13 4.98 13.20
C PHE A 307 -2.54 6.13 14.13
N GLY A 308 -3.75 6.67 14.00
CA GLY A 308 -4.27 7.79 14.78
C GLY A 308 -3.86 9.16 14.26
N SER A 309 -2.71 9.33 13.64
CA SER A 309 -2.28 10.57 12.98
C SER A 309 -1.06 10.36 12.09
N SER A 310 -0.81 11.30 11.17
CA SER A 310 0.42 11.37 10.37
C SER A 310 1.69 11.37 11.23
N TYR A 311 1.70 12.09 12.34
CA TYR A 311 2.81 12.13 13.29
C TYR A 311 3.08 10.76 13.94
N GLN A 312 2.02 10.04 14.36
CA GLN A 312 2.15 8.70 14.93
C GLN A 312 2.67 7.69 13.91
N LEU A 313 2.25 7.79 12.66
CA LEU A 313 2.81 6.96 11.59
C LEU A 313 4.31 7.22 11.38
N LYS A 314 4.73 8.49 11.32
CA LYS A 314 6.16 8.85 11.26
C LYS A 314 6.94 8.28 12.46
N LEU A 315 6.35 8.32 13.66
CA LEU A 315 6.94 7.73 14.86
C LEU A 315 7.06 6.20 14.77
N ALA A 316 6.03 5.51 14.24
CA ALA A 316 6.08 4.07 14.03
C ALA A 316 7.20 3.67 13.07
N VAL A 317 7.28 4.31 11.91
CA VAL A 317 8.33 4.06 10.91
C VAL A 317 9.71 4.30 11.50
N ASN A 318 9.91 5.44 12.19
CA ASN A 318 11.20 5.75 12.82
C ASN A 318 11.60 4.69 13.87
N SER A 319 10.63 4.22 14.67
CA SER A 319 10.89 3.18 15.69
C SER A 319 11.26 1.83 15.06
N LEU A 320 10.61 1.46 13.96
CA LEU A 320 10.95 0.26 13.19
C LEU A 320 12.36 0.34 12.62
N HIS A 321 12.73 1.48 12.03
CA HIS A 321 14.06 1.73 11.48
C HIS A 321 15.17 1.69 12.56
N GLU A 322 14.92 2.26 13.75
CA GLU A 322 15.85 2.21 14.88
C GLU A 322 16.18 0.76 15.27
N GLU A 323 15.23 -0.14 15.14
CA GLU A 323 15.37 -1.56 15.47
C GLU A 323 15.74 -2.45 14.27
N GLY A 324 15.99 -1.84 13.12
CA GLY A 324 16.52 -2.53 11.94
C GLY A 324 15.44 -3.13 11.01
N VAL A 325 14.16 -2.89 11.27
CA VAL A 325 13.04 -3.35 10.43
C VAL A 325 12.71 -2.31 9.37
N ARG A 326 12.55 -2.71 8.12
CA ARG A 326 12.20 -1.86 6.98
C ARG A 326 10.70 -1.82 6.77
N VAL A 327 10.21 -0.72 6.20
CA VAL A 327 8.77 -0.49 6.00
C VAL A 327 8.42 -0.41 4.52
N ILE A 328 7.49 -1.26 4.11
CA ILE A 328 6.83 -1.20 2.80
C ILE A 328 5.40 -0.74 3.04
N PHE A 329 4.93 0.20 2.23
CA PHE A 329 3.52 0.56 2.24
C PHE A 329 2.78 -0.08 1.06
N ASP A 330 1.59 -0.59 1.33
CA ASP A 330 0.64 -0.94 0.29
C ASP A 330 0.00 0.33 -0.29
N TRP A 331 -0.10 0.40 -1.63
CA TRP A 331 -0.69 1.52 -2.36
C TRP A 331 -1.50 1.01 -3.55
N MET A 332 -2.78 1.42 -3.65
CA MET A 332 -3.70 0.91 -4.66
C MET A 332 -4.11 1.99 -5.68
N PRO A 333 -3.29 2.30 -6.69
CA PRO A 333 -3.64 3.25 -7.75
C PRO A 333 -4.53 2.64 -8.86
N ALA A 334 -4.92 1.38 -8.74
CA ALA A 334 -5.72 0.68 -9.75
C ALA A 334 -7.15 1.21 -9.89
N GLY A 335 -7.69 1.84 -8.85
CA GLY A 335 -9.03 2.39 -8.88
C GLY A 335 -9.44 3.01 -7.55
N PHE A 336 -10.61 3.62 -7.51
CA PHE A 336 -11.13 4.31 -6.34
C PHE A 336 -12.59 3.97 -6.07
N ALA A 337 -13.01 4.15 -4.82
CA ALA A 337 -14.37 3.92 -4.38
C ALA A 337 -15.37 4.90 -5.02
N LYS A 338 -16.55 4.42 -5.39
CA LYS A 338 -17.61 5.24 -6.02
C LYS A 338 -18.50 5.94 -5.01
N GLU A 339 -17.98 6.31 -3.88
CA GLU A 339 -18.71 7.05 -2.85
C GLU A 339 -19.10 8.45 -3.35
N GLY A 340 -20.32 8.88 -3.03
CA GLY A 340 -20.86 10.16 -3.51
C GLY A 340 -20.05 11.38 -3.07
N TYR A 341 -19.38 11.27 -1.93
CA TYR A 341 -18.50 12.30 -1.39
C TYR A 341 -17.05 12.21 -1.87
N GLY A 342 -16.66 11.12 -2.54
CA GLY A 342 -15.29 10.84 -3.02
C GLY A 342 -15.00 11.40 -4.41
N LEU A 343 -14.04 10.75 -5.10
CA LEU A 343 -13.53 11.18 -6.41
C LEU A 343 -14.54 10.99 -7.56
N SER A 344 -15.46 10.03 -7.43
CA SER A 344 -16.42 9.72 -8.50
C SER A 344 -17.28 10.92 -8.84
N PHE A 345 -17.32 11.30 -10.12
CA PHE A 345 -18.03 12.49 -10.59
C PHE A 345 -17.75 13.72 -9.74
N PHE A 346 -16.46 13.99 -9.47
CA PHE A 346 -16.05 14.97 -8.47
C PHE A 346 -16.64 16.36 -8.71
N ASP A 347 -16.54 16.88 -9.93
CA ASP A 347 -17.12 18.16 -10.35
C ASP A 347 -18.39 17.99 -11.21
N GLY A 348 -19.08 16.86 -11.03
CA GLY A 348 -20.26 16.49 -11.83
C GLY A 348 -19.94 15.81 -13.15
N THR A 349 -18.66 15.64 -13.46
CA THR A 349 -18.17 14.94 -14.65
C THR A 349 -17.18 13.82 -14.25
N CYS A 350 -16.80 12.97 -15.21
CA CYS A 350 -15.72 11.99 -15.05
C CYS A 350 -14.36 12.71 -15.01
N LEU A 351 -14.00 13.27 -13.84
CA LEU A 351 -12.80 14.07 -13.69
C LEU A 351 -11.55 13.23 -13.53
N TYR A 352 -11.60 12.21 -12.67
CA TYR A 352 -10.50 11.29 -12.38
C TYR A 352 -10.60 10.00 -13.19
N GLU A 353 -11.81 9.55 -13.46
CA GLU A 353 -12.12 8.35 -14.24
C GLU A 353 -12.23 8.64 -15.74
N HIS A 354 -12.13 7.58 -16.54
CA HIS A 354 -12.40 7.68 -17.97
C HIS A 354 -13.89 7.90 -18.23
N HIS A 355 -14.20 8.75 -19.24
CA HIS A 355 -15.59 9.12 -19.54
C HIS A 355 -16.46 7.94 -20.01
N ASP A 356 -15.87 7.03 -20.80
CA ASP A 356 -16.58 5.82 -21.23
C ASP A 356 -16.59 4.78 -20.10
N PRO A 357 -17.77 4.32 -19.65
CA PRO A 357 -17.87 3.32 -18.58
C PRO A 357 -17.12 2.01 -18.86
N LYS A 358 -16.93 1.65 -20.13
CA LYS A 358 -16.13 0.46 -20.53
C LYS A 358 -14.66 0.59 -20.18
N GLN A 359 -14.15 1.82 -19.98
CA GLN A 359 -12.79 2.10 -19.54
C GLN A 359 -12.76 2.68 -18.12
N GLY A 360 -13.78 3.43 -17.73
CA GLY A 360 -13.86 4.14 -16.46
C GLY A 360 -14.42 3.34 -15.28
N LEU A 361 -14.93 2.11 -15.51
CA LEU A 361 -15.48 1.27 -14.43
C LEU A 361 -14.81 -0.11 -14.40
N SER A 362 -14.66 -0.65 -13.18
CA SER A 362 -14.31 -2.06 -12.96
C SER A 362 -15.39 -2.99 -13.51
N SER A 363 -15.04 -4.27 -13.73
CA SER A 363 -15.99 -5.28 -14.30
C SER A 363 -17.24 -5.49 -13.45
N ASP A 364 -17.13 -5.36 -12.13
CA ASP A 364 -18.25 -5.42 -11.18
C ASP A 364 -19.00 -4.08 -11.01
N GLY A 365 -18.50 -3.01 -11.65
CA GLY A 365 -19.08 -1.66 -11.59
C GLY A 365 -18.94 -0.94 -10.25
N LYS A 366 -18.22 -1.51 -9.29
CA LYS A 366 -18.10 -0.95 -7.93
C LYS A 366 -17.02 0.12 -7.81
N ARG A 367 -15.98 0.10 -8.67
CA ARG A 367 -14.83 1.02 -8.62
C ARG A 367 -14.80 1.90 -9.87
N GLY A 368 -14.38 3.17 -9.67
CA GLY A 368 -13.91 4.03 -10.75
C GLY A 368 -12.47 3.67 -11.12
N LEU A 369 -12.17 3.63 -12.44
CA LEU A 369 -10.82 3.38 -12.95
C LEU A 369 -10.21 4.70 -13.44
N PHE A 370 -8.99 4.97 -13.01
CA PHE A 370 -8.30 6.21 -13.36
C PHE A 370 -7.99 6.35 -14.85
N GLN A 371 -8.10 7.58 -15.34
CA GLN A 371 -7.63 7.95 -16.67
C GLN A 371 -6.14 8.31 -16.62
N TYR A 372 -5.27 7.31 -16.67
CA TYR A 372 -3.81 7.47 -16.53
C TYR A 372 -3.16 8.37 -17.59
N GLY A 373 -3.78 8.52 -18.77
CA GLY A 373 -3.31 9.42 -19.82
C GLY A 373 -3.52 10.91 -19.52
N ARG A 374 -4.36 11.27 -18.53
CA ARG A 374 -4.62 12.67 -18.14
C ARG A 374 -3.53 13.16 -17.21
N GLY A 375 -2.87 14.28 -17.56
CA GLY A 375 -1.73 14.81 -16.80
C GLY A 375 -2.07 15.15 -15.35
N GLU A 376 -3.25 15.73 -15.10
CA GLU A 376 -3.72 16.07 -13.76
C GLU A 376 -3.90 14.82 -12.89
N VAL A 377 -4.44 13.75 -13.45
CA VAL A 377 -4.60 12.45 -12.77
C VAL A 377 -3.24 11.81 -12.49
N LYS A 378 -2.30 11.89 -13.44
CA LYS A 378 -0.92 11.44 -13.23
C LYS A 378 -0.25 12.21 -12.09
N SER A 379 -0.34 13.54 -12.07
CA SER A 379 0.21 14.37 -10.98
C SER A 379 -0.40 14.00 -9.62
N PHE A 380 -1.71 13.77 -9.56
CA PHE A 380 -2.41 13.34 -8.35
C PHE A 380 -1.88 12.00 -7.83
N LEU A 381 -1.84 10.98 -8.70
CA LEU A 381 -1.40 9.62 -8.32
C LEU A 381 0.10 9.58 -8.00
N LEU A 382 0.96 10.18 -8.85
CA LEU A 382 2.40 10.24 -8.58
C LEU A 382 2.68 10.90 -7.22
N SER A 383 2.01 12.03 -6.95
CA SER A 383 2.18 12.74 -5.68
C SER A 383 1.78 11.87 -4.48
N SER A 384 0.70 11.10 -4.57
CA SER A 384 0.24 10.26 -3.44
C SER A 384 1.21 9.13 -3.13
N GLY A 385 1.65 8.36 -4.13
CA GLY A 385 2.60 7.26 -3.92
C GLY A 385 4.01 7.75 -3.52
N LEU A 386 4.50 8.82 -4.16
CA LEU A 386 5.83 9.38 -3.84
C LEU A 386 5.89 10.04 -2.46
N LYS A 387 4.75 10.52 -1.93
CA LYS A 387 4.65 11.03 -0.56
C LYS A 387 5.03 9.98 0.48
N LEU A 388 4.71 8.71 0.26
CA LEU A 388 5.08 7.61 1.15
C LEU A 388 6.59 7.48 1.31
N LEU A 389 7.33 7.61 0.21
CA LEU A 389 8.80 7.55 0.20
C LEU A 389 9.42 8.83 0.78
N ARG A 390 8.88 10.00 0.40
CA ARG A 390 9.47 11.30 0.73
C ARG A 390 9.20 11.71 2.17
N ASP A 391 7.93 11.60 2.62
CA ASP A 391 7.47 12.18 3.88
C ASP A 391 7.37 11.16 5.01
N TYR A 392 7.22 9.87 4.67
CA TYR A 392 7.10 8.77 5.63
C TYR A 392 8.29 7.81 5.61
N HIS A 393 9.35 8.12 4.84
CA HIS A 393 10.58 7.33 4.75
C HIS A 393 10.36 5.85 4.43
N ALA A 394 9.36 5.54 3.61
CA ALA A 394 9.13 4.16 3.17
C ALA A 394 10.38 3.55 2.53
N ASP A 395 10.64 2.28 2.85
CA ASP A 395 11.70 1.49 2.20
C ASP A 395 11.23 0.83 0.91
N GLY A 396 9.92 0.77 0.72
CA GLY A 396 9.32 0.23 -0.51
C GLY A 396 7.84 0.52 -0.60
N ILE A 397 7.28 0.19 -1.75
CA ILE A 397 5.84 0.31 -2.05
C ILE A 397 5.39 -0.98 -2.74
N SER A 398 4.34 -1.60 -2.22
CA SER A 398 3.58 -2.65 -2.90
C SER A 398 2.43 -2.02 -3.65
N ILE A 399 2.38 -2.19 -4.97
CA ILE A 399 1.30 -1.66 -5.81
C ILE A 399 0.25 -2.76 -5.97
N ALA A 400 -0.92 -2.53 -5.39
CA ALA A 400 -2.04 -3.45 -5.47
C ALA A 400 -2.85 -3.28 -6.76
N GLY A 401 -3.37 -4.39 -7.28
CA GLY A 401 -4.25 -4.41 -8.45
C GLY A 401 -3.56 -4.14 -9.79
N VAL A 402 -2.29 -4.48 -9.92
CA VAL A 402 -1.49 -4.23 -11.14
C VAL A 402 -2.13 -4.88 -12.36
N ALA A 403 -2.64 -6.12 -12.27
CA ALA A 403 -3.34 -6.76 -13.38
C ALA A 403 -4.50 -5.92 -13.94
N GLN A 404 -5.27 -5.28 -13.06
CA GLN A 404 -6.36 -4.38 -13.45
C GLN A 404 -5.86 -3.11 -14.13
N MET A 405 -4.65 -2.66 -13.79
CA MET A 405 -4.02 -1.52 -14.44
C MET A 405 -3.50 -1.89 -15.82
N LEU A 406 -2.88 -3.07 -15.97
CA LEU A 406 -2.24 -3.49 -17.21
C LEU A 406 -3.22 -3.83 -18.33
N TYR A 407 -4.43 -4.29 -18.02
CA TYR A 407 -5.36 -4.82 -19.01
C TYR A 407 -6.72 -4.13 -19.02
N LEU A 408 -7.09 -3.60 -20.19
CA LEU A 408 -8.38 -2.94 -20.44
C LEU A 408 -9.58 -3.89 -20.33
N ASP A 409 -9.37 -5.18 -20.54
CA ASP A 409 -10.35 -6.24 -20.47
C ASP A 409 -10.36 -7.03 -19.16
N TYR A 410 -9.57 -6.61 -18.14
CA TYR A 410 -9.48 -7.31 -16.87
C TYR A 410 -10.87 -7.56 -16.24
N GLY A 411 -11.21 -8.85 -16.10
CA GLY A 411 -12.50 -9.30 -15.58
C GLY A 411 -13.73 -8.96 -16.44
N LYS A 412 -13.57 -8.37 -17.65
CA LYS A 412 -14.64 -7.97 -18.56
C LYS A 412 -14.86 -8.99 -19.65
N ARG A 413 -16.11 -9.08 -20.14
CA ARG A 413 -16.48 -9.95 -21.26
C ARG A 413 -16.21 -9.26 -22.58
N GLN A 414 -16.20 -10.03 -23.66
CA GLN A 414 -16.11 -9.50 -25.01
C GLN A 414 -17.22 -8.46 -25.26
N GLY A 415 -16.84 -7.26 -25.72
CA GLY A 415 -17.75 -6.14 -25.96
C GLY A 415 -17.99 -5.22 -24.75
N GLU A 416 -17.49 -5.56 -23.57
CA GLU A 416 -17.57 -4.73 -22.35
C GLU A 416 -16.32 -3.87 -22.11
N TRP A 417 -15.37 -3.89 -23.02
CA TRP A 417 -14.13 -3.11 -22.99
C TRP A 417 -13.80 -2.52 -24.37
N ILE A 418 -12.88 -1.56 -24.40
CA ILE A 418 -12.44 -0.88 -25.64
C ILE A 418 -10.95 -1.16 -25.82
N PRO A 419 -10.53 -1.66 -26.99
CA PRO A 419 -9.13 -1.87 -27.31
C PRO A 419 -8.31 -0.56 -27.29
N ASN A 420 -7.01 -0.68 -27.04
CA ASN A 420 -6.07 0.42 -27.18
C ASN A 420 -5.92 0.85 -28.66
N ILE A 421 -5.14 1.90 -28.89
CA ILE A 421 -4.93 2.50 -30.25
C ILE A 421 -4.32 1.51 -31.27
N TYR A 422 -3.75 0.40 -30.82
CA TYR A 422 -3.18 -0.65 -31.68
C TYR A 422 -4.10 -1.87 -31.83
N GLY A 423 -5.29 -1.84 -31.20
CA GLY A 423 -6.27 -2.93 -31.20
C GLY A 423 -6.03 -4.01 -30.17
N GLY A 424 -5.05 -3.86 -29.27
CA GLY A 424 -4.74 -4.77 -28.17
C GLY A 424 -5.52 -4.45 -26.90
N ASN A 425 -5.35 -5.31 -25.90
CA ASN A 425 -6.00 -5.19 -24.58
C ASN A 425 -5.10 -4.55 -23.50
N GLU A 426 -3.83 -4.30 -23.79
CA GLU A 426 -2.94 -3.62 -22.85
C GLU A 426 -3.34 -2.16 -22.63
N ASN A 427 -3.34 -1.71 -21.41
CA ASN A 427 -3.53 -0.30 -21.05
C ASN A 427 -2.20 0.43 -21.08
N ILE A 428 -1.86 0.96 -22.25
CA ILE A 428 -0.57 1.58 -22.52
C ILE A 428 -0.31 2.77 -21.59
N GLU A 429 -1.34 3.59 -21.33
CA GLU A 429 -1.23 4.77 -20.47
C GLU A 429 -0.92 4.38 -19.02
N ALA A 430 -1.50 3.27 -18.53
CA ALA A 430 -1.20 2.75 -17.20
C ALA A 430 0.21 2.15 -17.12
N ILE A 431 0.66 1.43 -18.14
CA ILE A 431 2.03 0.90 -18.22
C ILE A 431 3.05 2.03 -18.18
N GLU A 432 2.84 3.10 -18.97
CA GLU A 432 3.70 4.29 -18.97
C GLU A 432 3.69 5.00 -17.61
N PHE A 433 2.52 5.11 -16.98
CA PHE A 433 2.38 5.66 -15.63
C PHE A 433 3.19 4.86 -14.60
N ILE A 434 3.09 3.53 -14.60
CA ILE A 434 3.85 2.66 -13.67
C ILE A 434 5.36 2.84 -13.87
N LYS A 435 5.83 2.82 -15.12
CA LYS A 435 7.25 3.05 -15.45
C LYS A 435 7.74 4.42 -14.95
N GLU A 436 6.92 5.45 -15.13
CA GLU A 436 7.23 6.80 -14.64
C GLU A 436 7.26 6.84 -13.11
N PHE A 437 6.30 6.22 -12.43
CA PHE A 437 6.27 6.11 -10.98
C PHE A 437 7.53 5.44 -10.43
N ILE A 438 7.90 4.26 -10.97
CA ILE A 438 9.10 3.53 -10.56
C ILE A 438 10.36 4.40 -10.73
N LYS A 439 10.47 5.09 -11.85
CA LYS A 439 11.59 6.00 -12.14
C LYS A 439 11.68 7.15 -11.13
N GLU A 440 10.57 7.80 -10.81
CA GLU A 440 10.55 8.90 -9.85
C GLU A 440 10.77 8.41 -8.41
N ALA A 441 10.20 7.25 -8.03
CA ALA A 441 10.45 6.60 -6.76
C ALA A 441 11.94 6.31 -6.53
N LYS A 442 12.62 5.75 -7.53
CA LYS A 442 14.07 5.47 -7.47
C LYS A 442 14.94 6.74 -7.42
N LYS A 443 14.45 7.90 -7.86
CA LYS A 443 15.16 9.18 -7.66
C LYS A 443 15.09 9.66 -6.20
N ILE A 444 13.97 9.41 -5.50
CA ILE A 444 13.82 9.73 -4.08
C ILE A 444 14.67 8.78 -3.24
N ASN A 445 14.55 7.49 -3.50
CA ASN A 445 15.28 6.45 -2.80
C ASN A 445 15.72 5.36 -3.80
N ALA A 446 16.97 5.41 -4.22
CA ALA A 446 17.53 4.46 -5.20
C ALA A 446 17.43 2.97 -4.74
N SER A 447 17.30 2.75 -3.44
CA SER A 447 17.15 1.43 -2.84
C SER A 447 15.68 1.07 -2.53
N ALA A 448 14.70 1.91 -2.84
CA ALA A 448 13.30 1.57 -2.59
C ALA A 448 12.91 0.29 -3.33
N VAL A 449 12.17 -0.59 -2.68
CA VAL A 449 11.64 -1.82 -3.29
C VAL A 449 10.25 -1.53 -3.82
N ILE A 450 10.05 -1.69 -5.13
CA ILE A 450 8.72 -1.51 -5.74
C ILE A 450 8.18 -2.87 -6.15
N MET A 451 7.10 -3.31 -5.50
CA MET A 451 6.49 -4.61 -5.67
C MET A 451 5.21 -4.51 -6.49
N ALA A 452 4.94 -5.54 -7.28
CA ALA A 452 3.69 -5.70 -8.02
C ALA A 452 2.83 -6.80 -7.38
N GLU A 453 1.64 -6.45 -6.90
CA GLU A 453 0.57 -7.41 -6.64
C GLU A 453 -0.17 -7.61 -7.96
N ASP A 454 0.17 -8.70 -8.65
CA ASP A 454 -0.23 -8.94 -10.03
C ASP A 454 -0.58 -10.40 -10.31
N SER A 455 -1.86 -10.65 -10.56
CA SER A 455 -2.41 -11.97 -10.93
C SER A 455 -2.33 -12.27 -12.43
N SER A 456 -1.78 -11.37 -13.24
CA SER A 456 -1.75 -11.54 -14.69
C SER A 456 -0.58 -12.42 -15.15
N THR A 457 -0.69 -12.91 -16.39
CA THR A 457 0.37 -13.61 -17.11
C THR A 457 1.26 -12.65 -17.93
N HIS A 458 1.22 -11.34 -17.64
CA HIS A 458 2.08 -10.37 -18.31
C HIS A 458 3.55 -10.73 -18.08
N LYS A 459 4.33 -10.72 -19.16
CA LYS A 459 5.76 -11.07 -19.14
C LYS A 459 6.60 -9.85 -18.78
N ASN A 460 7.78 -10.11 -18.21
CA ASN A 460 8.78 -9.06 -17.94
C ASN A 460 8.31 -7.98 -16.96
N ILE A 461 7.47 -8.34 -15.98
CA ILE A 461 7.03 -7.42 -14.91
C ILE A 461 8.24 -6.91 -14.13
N THR A 462 9.18 -7.82 -13.77
CA THR A 462 10.38 -7.50 -13.00
C THR A 462 11.62 -7.21 -13.86
N ALA A 463 11.51 -7.38 -15.18
CA ALA A 463 12.60 -7.03 -16.07
C ALA A 463 12.72 -5.50 -16.23
N GLY A 464 13.96 -5.03 -16.32
CA GLY A 464 14.25 -3.61 -16.62
C GLY A 464 14.35 -3.35 -18.12
N GLY A 465 14.53 -2.06 -18.49
CA GLY A 465 14.71 -1.64 -19.88
C GLY A 465 13.41 -1.38 -20.63
N GLU A 466 13.49 -1.38 -21.98
CA GLU A 466 12.33 -1.01 -22.82
C GLU A 466 11.22 -2.07 -22.79
N GLU A 467 11.61 -3.35 -22.78
CA GLU A 467 10.68 -4.49 -22.84
C GLU A 467 10.07 -4.85 -21.49
N GLY A 468 10.64 -4.39 -20.38
CA GLY A 468 10.14 -4.65 -19.03
C GLY A 468 9.35 -3.49 -18.44
N ILE A 469 8.61 -3.76 -17.35
CA ILE A 469 7.93 -2.72 -16.58
C ILE A 469 8.88 -2.12 -15.53
N GLY A 470 9.73 -2.95 -14.91
CA GLY A 470 10.78 -2.52 -14.01
C GLY A 470 10.44 -2.61 -12.53
N PHE A 471 9.45 -3.38 -12.14
CA PHE A 471 9.24 -3.73 -10.74
C PHE A 471 10.44 -4.50 -10.16
N ASP A 472 10.67 -4.39 -8.88
CA ASP A 472 11.71 -5.17 -8.23
C ASP A 472 11.26 -6.60 -7.90
N ILE A 473 9.98 -6.78 -7.57
CA ILE A 473 9.38 -8.05 -7.13
C ILE A 473 7.95 -8.14 -7.65
N LYS A 474 7.53 -9.36 -8.02
CA LYS A 474 6.14 -9.71 -8.33
C LYS A 474 5.60 -10.69 -7.29
N TRP A 475 4.38 -10.51 -6.81
CA TRP A 475 3.70 -11.51 -5.99
C TRP A 475 3.36 -12.74 -6.84
N ASN A 476 3.68 -13.95 -6.35
CA ASN A 476 3.32 -15.20 -7.03
C ASN A 476 1.90 -15.64 -6.60
N GLU A 477 0.89 -15.00 -7.18
CA GLU A 477 -0.50 -15.40 -6.95
C GLU A 477 -0.84 -16.74 -7.61
N GLY A 478 -0.08 -17.14 -8.64
CA GLY A 478 -0.19 -18.47 -9.27
C GLY A 478 0.08 -19.57 -8.26
N PHE A 479 1.19 -19.48 -7.50
CA PHE A 479 1.48 -20.40 -6.41
C PHE A 479 0.33 -20.52 -5.42
N LEU A 480 -0.27 -19.39 -5.01
CA LEU A 480 -1.38 -19.44 -4.07
C LEU A 480 -2.57 -20.20 -4.65
N SER A 481 -2.95 -19.87 -5.89
CA SER A 481 -4.11 -20.48 -6.53
C SER A 481 -3.93 -21.97 -6.69
N GLU A 482 -2.81 -22.41 -7.26
CA GLU A 482 -2.56 -23.82 -7.58
C GLU A 482 -2.29 -24.66 -6.33
N TYR A 483 -1.45 -24.15 -5.42
CA TYR A 483 -1.13 -24.87 -4.18
C TYR A 483 -2.33 -25.01 -3.26
N PHE A 484 -3.09 -23.93 -3.03
CA PHE A 484 -4.24 -23.98 -2.11
C PHE A 484 -5.45 -24.68 -2.73
N ASP A 485 -5.59 -24.74 -4.06
CA ASP A 485 -6.56 -25.60 -4.71
C ASP A 485 -6.20 -27.08 -4.47
N PHE A 486 -4.94 -27.47 -4.77
CA PHE A 486 -4.43 -28.81 -4.51
C PHE A 486 -4.60 -29.23 -3.03
N ILE A 487 -4.21 -28.38 -2.08
CA ILE A 487 -4.26 -28.72 -0.65
C ILE A 487 -5.70 -28.72 -0.08
N SER A 488 -6.65 -28.14 -0.76
CA SER A 488 -8.07 -28.17 -0.40
C SER A 488 -8.72 -29.54 -0.60
N HIS A 489 -8.14 -30.38 -1.44
CA HIS A 489 -8.62 -31.75 -1.68
C HIS A 489 -8.38 -32.67 -0.49
N ASP A 490 -9.19 -33.73 -0.35
CA ASP A 490 -8.96 -34.78 0.65
C ASP A 490 -7.56 -35.40 0.45
N PRO A 491 -6.77 -35.60 1.49
CA PRO A 491 -5.43 -36.22 1.39
C PRO A 491 -5.37 -37.55 0.65
N ILE A 492 -6.49 -38.27 0.58
CA ILE A 492 -6.59 -39.54 -0.16
C ILE A 492 -6.58 -39.32 -1.67
N GLU A 493 -7.11 -38.19 -2.16
CA GLU A 493 -7.29 -37.88 -3.57
C GLU A 493 -6.07 -37.17 -4.18
N ARG A 494 -5.24 -36.51 -3.34
CA ARG A 494 -4.11 -35.68 -3.79
C ARG A 494 -3.08 -36.39 -4.66
N GLY A 495 -2.93 -37.72 -4.50
CA GLY A 495 -1.98 -38.51 -5.31
C GLY A 495 -2.22 -38.42 -6.83
N GLU A 496 -3.47 -38.36 -7.25
CA GLU A 496 -3.84 -38.19 -8.66
C GLU A 496 -3.58 -36.78 -9.21
N GLN A 497 -3.57 -35.78 -8.32
CA GLN A 497 -3.44 -34.35 -8.66
C GLN A 497 -2.02 -33.82 -8.39
N LEU A 498 -1.06 -34.68 -8.02
CA LEU A 498 0.31 -34.29 -7.64
C LEU A 498 1.04 -33.50 -8.74
N TYR A 499 0.62 -33.62 -10.01
CA TYR A 499 1.18 -32.87 -11.12
C TYR A 499 0.91 -31.36 -11.04
N GLU A 500 -0.15 -30.92 -10.40
CA GLU A 500 -0.55 -29.50 -10.30
C GLU A 500 0.54 -28.68 -9.62
N ILE A 501 1.05 -29.14 -8.47
CA ILE A 501 2.12 -28.46 -7.74
C ILE A 501 3.51 -28.62 -8.36
N THR A 502 3.70 -29.57 -9.31
CA THR A 502 4.99 -29.75 -9.98
C THR A 502 5.12 -28.86 -11.20
N ASP A 503 4.02 -28.54 -11.88
CA ASP A 503 3.99 -27.68 -13.05
C ASP A 503 4.22 -26.20 -12.67
N GLU A 504 3.72 -25.76 -11.51
CA GLU A 504 3.90 -24.39 -11.00
C GLU A 504 5.39 -24.03 -10.82
N LEU A 505 6.19 -24.94 -10.28
CA LEU A 505 7.63 -24.73 -10.06
C LEU A 505 8.43 -24.43 -11.35
N VAL A 506 7.93 -24.81 -12.53
CA VAL A 506 8.57 -24.48 -13.82
C VAL A 506 8.60 -22.98 -14.06
N TYR A 507 7.59 -22.25 -13.58
CA TYR A 507 7.45 -20.82 -13.78
C TYR A 507 8.10 -19.98 -12.66
N SER A 508 8.49 -20.59 -11.55
CA SER A 508 8.94 -19.91 -10.33
C SER A 508 10.21 -19.05 -10.51
N PHE A 509 10.90 -19.18 -11.65
CA PHE A 509 12.10 -18.41 -12.00
C PHE A 509 11.89 -17.45 -13.18
N ALA A 510 10.67 -17.33 -13.70
CA ALA A 510 10.37 -16.43 -14.82
C ALA A 510 10.43 -14.95 -14.41
N GLU A 511 10.17 -14.67 -13.15
CA GLU A 511 10.19 -13.32 -12.53
C GLU A 511 10.86 -13.42 -11.15
N ARG A 512 11.22 -12.28 -10.57
CA ARG A 512 11.61 -12.26 -9.15
C ARG A 512 10.34 -12.29 -8.30
N PHE A 513 9.97 -13.48 -7.87
CA PHE A 513 8.74 -13.69 -7.14
C PHE A 513 8.87 -13.51 -5.62
N ALA A 514 7.76 -13.08 -5.01
CA ALA A 514 7.48 -13.27 -3.59
C ALA A 514 6.31 -14.25 -3.41
N ILE A 515 6.39 -15.10 -2.40
CA ILE A 515 5.34 -16.06 -2.02
C ILE A 515 4.46 -15.41 -0.96
N PRO A 516 3.25 -14.95 -1.31
CA PRO A 516 2.41 -14.16 -0.41
C PRO A 516 1.41 -15.04 0.34
N LEU A 517 1.72 -15.50 1.55
CA LEU A 517 0.73 -16.07 2.46
C LEU A 517 -0.07 -14.91 3.10
N SER A 518 -0.91 -14.27 2.28
CA SER A 518 -1.64 -13.04 2.60
C SER A 518 -3.08 -13.33 3.00
N ASP A 519 -3.57 -12.62 4.03
CA ASP A 519 -4.97 -12.70 4.48
C ASP A 519 -5.93 -12.27 3.39
N GLY A 520 -5.63 -11.17 2.70
CA GLY A 520 -6.47 -10.60 1.66
C GLY A 520 -6.69 -11.53 0.47
N LEU A 521 -5.68 -12.33 0.12
CA LEU A 521 -5.74 -13.24 -1.01
C LEU A 521 -6.34 -14.61 -0.64
N LEU A 522 -6.06 -15.12 0.56
CA LEU A 522 -6.39 -16.49 0.95
C LEU A 522 -7.63 -16.61 1.84
N LEU A 523 -7.78 -15.72 2.82
CA LEU A 523 -8.74 -15.98 3.90
C LEU A 523 -10.16 -15.55 3.58
N ASN A 524 -10.38 -14.43 2.87
CA ASN A 524 -11.74 -13.93 2.58
C ASN A 524 -12.67 -13.97 3.82
N ASN A 525 -12.19 -13.48 4.96
CA ASN A 525 -12.85 -13.53 6.27
C ASN A 525 -13.05 -14.94 6.87
N ARG A 526 -12.31 -15.95 6.41
CA ARG A 526 -12.24 -17.28 7.04
C ARG A 526 -11.03 -17.35 7.97
N GLY A 527 -11.06 -18.29 8.93
CA GLY A 527 -9.87 -18.61 9.71
C GLY A 527 -8.81 -19.34 8.88
N VAL A 528 -7.54 -19.21 9.25
CA VAL A 528 -6.42 -19.88 8.56
C VAL A 528 -6.64 -21.39 8.45
N LEU A 529 -7.16 -22.03 9.50
CA LEU A 529 -7.43 -23.47 9.50
C LEU A 529 -8.58 -23.88 8.57
N ASP A 530 -9.44 -22.97 8.17
CA ASP A 530 -10.55 -23.25 7.25
C ASP A 530 -10.10 -23.44 5.80
N LEU A 531 -8.83 -23.14 5.51
CA LEU A 531 -8.19 -23.43 4.22
C LEU A 531 -7.97 -24.94 4.00
N PHE A 532 -7.95 -25.72 5.08
CA PHE A 532 -7.55 -27.12 5.05
C PHE A 532 -8.69 -28.07 5.38
N PRO A 533 -8.81 -29.22 4.68
CA PRO A 533 -9.79 -30.25 4.97
C PRO A 533 -9.40 -31.07 6.21
N GLY A 534 -10.35 -31.83 6.73
CA GLY A 534 -10.14 -32.78 7.82
C GLY A 534 -10.48 -32.26 9.21
N ASN A 535 -10.09 -33.03 10.22
CA ASN A 535 -10.26 -32.64 11.62
C ASN A 535 -9.18 -31.62 12.04
N GLU A 536 -9.32 -31.03 13.22
CA GLU A 536 -8.42 -29.97 13.72
C GLU A 536 -6.94 -30.39 13.70
N ALA A 537 -6.60 -31.61 14.10
CA ALA A 537 -5.22 -32.10 14.09
C ALA A 537 -4.66 -32.19 12.66
N GLN A 538 -5.46 -32.62 11.69
CA GLN A 538 -5.09 -32.67 10.27
C GLN A 538 -4.95 -31.26 9.68
N ARG A 539 -5.83 -30.33 10.03
CA ARG A 539 -5.76 -28.92 9.60
C ARG A 539 -4.48 -28.25 10.13
N LEU A 540 -4.15 -28.45 11.41
CA LEU A 540 -2.91 -27.93 12.02
C LEU A 540 -1.66 -28.56 11.36
N ALA A 541 -1.69 -29.87 11.08
CA ALA A 541 -0.59 -30.52 10.37
C ALA A 541 -0.43 -29.96 8.94
N SER A 542 -1.55 -29.78 8.21
CA SER A 542 -1.54 -29.18 6.86
C SER A 542 -1.01 -27.74 6.89
N LEU A 543 -1.37 -26.93 7.88
CA LEU A 543 -0.85 -25.57 8.06
C LEU A 543 0.70 -25.62 8.21
N ARG A 544 1.21 -26.39 9.18
CA ARG A 544 2.66 -26.51 9.38
C ARG A 544 3.39 -27.03 8.15
N MET A 545 2.81 -28.02 7.45
CA MET A 545 3.33 -28.53 6.18
C MET A 545 3.39 -27.44 5.12
N SER A 546 2.30 -26.67 4.94
CA SER A 546 2.20 -25.60 3.94
C SER A 546 3.22 -24.49 4.18
N LEU A 547 3.41 -24.08 5.43
CA LEU A 547 4.42 -23.08 5.80
C LEU A 547 5.84 -23.57 5.48
N ALA A 548 6.20 -24.79 5.89
CA ALA A 548 7.51 -25.36 5.61
C ALA A 548 7.74 -25.57 4.11
N TYR A 549 6.72 -26.00 3.35
CA TYR A 549 6.78 -26.11 1.90
C TYR A 549 7.00 -24.75 1.23
N ALA A 550 6.23 -23.72 1.60
CA ALA A 550 6.37 -22.36 1.07
C ALA A 550 7.77 -21.77 1.32
N TYR A 551 8.41 -22.11 2.46
CA TYR A 551 9.79 -21.67 2.72
C TYR A 551 10.82 -22.38 1.85
N MET A 552 10.61 -23.64 1.49
CA MET A 552 11.47 -24.35 0.57
C MET A 552 11.20 -23.99 -0.90
N HIS A 553 10.04 -23.42 -1.21
CA HIS A 553 9.72 -22.93 -2.55
C HIS A 553 10.58 -21.70 -2.90
N PRO A 554 11.03 -21.52 -4.18
CA PRO A 554 11.71 -20.30 -4.61
C PRO A 554 10.88 -19.04 -4.39
N GLY A 555 11.51 -17.95 -4.01
CA GLY A 555 10.86 -16.64 -3.83
C GLY A 555 11.02 -16.05 -2.43
N ILE A 556 10.84 -14.73 -2.34
CA ILE A 556 10.82 -13.96 -1.11
C ILE A 556 9.56 -14.33 -0.31
N LYS A 557 9.60 -14.28 1.01
CA LYS A 557 8.46 -14.69 1.85
C LYS A 557 7.67 -13.48 2.32
N ILE A 558 6.35 -13.51 2.13
CA ILE A 558 5.38 -12.58 2.71
C ILE A 558 4.45 -13.40 3.59
N ILE A 559 4.44 -13.12 4.88
CA ILE A 559 3.65 -13.86 5.88
C ILE A 559 2.72 -12.89 6.57
N SER A 560 1.41 -13.10 6.46
CA SER A 560 0.46 -12.26 7.15
C SER A 560 0.37 -12.59 8.64
N GLN A 561 -0.11 -11.62 9.40
CA GLN A 561 -0.29 -11.71 10.83
C GLN A 561 -1.07 -12.96 11.25
N ALA A 562 -2.14 -13.31 10.54
CA ALA A 562 -2.98 -14.46 10.91
C ALA A 562 -2.23 -15.80 10.77
N PHE A 563 -1.32 -15.93 9.81
CA PHE A 563 -0.47 -17.11 9.69
C PHE A 563 0.60 -17.15 10.78
N ASP A 564 1.22 -16.00 11.11
CA ASP A 564 2.19 -15.90 12.21
C ASP A 564 1.54 -16.26 13.55
N ASP A 565 0.41 -15.68 13.89
CA ASP A 565 -0.35 -15.94 15.12
C ASP A 565 -0.78 -17.42 15.23
N SER A 566 -0.97 -18.11 14.11
CA SER A 566 -1.41 -19.51 14.07
C SER A 566 -0.26 -20.51 14.23
N CYS A 567 1.01 -20.14 13.96
CA CYS A 567 2.14 -21.09 13.96
C CYS A 567 3.50 -20.41 14.22
N LYS A 568 3.55 -19.57 15.24
CA LYS A 568 4.66 -18.66 15.54
C LYS A 568 6.01 -19.35 15.72
N GLU A 569 6.06 -20.44 16.50
CA GLU A 569 7.29 -21.15 16.82
C GLU A 569 7.95 -21.75 15.56
N LEU A 570 7.16 -22.34 14.67
CA LEU A 570 7.68 -22.87 13.40
C LEU A 570 8.15 -21.75 12.49
N LEU A 571 7.38 -20.65 12.38
CA LEU A 571 7.73 -19.54 11.53
C LEU A 571 9.02 -18.84 11.98
N ALA A 572 9.26 -18.69 13.28
CA ALA A 572 10.50 -18.15 13.80
C ALA A 572 11.72 -18.99 13.36
N GLU A 573 11.64 -20.33 13.47
CA GLU A 573 12.72 -21.22 13.04
C GLU A 573 12.87 -21.28 11.51
N LEU A 574 11.76 -21.19 10.75
CA LEU A 574 11.82 -21.10 9.28
C LEU A 574 12.43 -19.79 8.82
N ASN A 575 12.15 -18.66 9.49
CA ASN A 575 12.77 -17.38 9.23
C ASN A 575 14.28 -17.43 9.51
N GLU A 576 14.68 -18.02 10.64
CA GLU A 576 16.09 -18.22 10.97
C GLU A 576 16.78 -19.11 9.92
N LEU A 577 16.15 -20.19 9.51
CA LEU A 577 16.67 -21.07 8.45
C LEU A 577 16.83 -20.30 7.14
N TYR A 578 15.83 -19.54 6.72
CA TYR A 578 15.85 -18.76 5.48
C TYR A 578 17.00 -17.74 5.45
N LEU A 579 17.25 -17.05 6.55
CA LEU A 579 18.31 -16.03 6.64
C LEU A 579 19.72 -16.67 6.70
N ASN A 580 19.85 -17.87 7.25
CA ASN A 580 21.16 -18.51 7.47
C ASN A 580 21.57 -19.50 6.38
N GLU A 581 20.63 -19.97 5.54
CA GLU A 581 20.91 -20.95 4.50
C GLU A 581 20.93 -20.30 3.11
N PRO A 582 22.13 -20.10 2.50
CA PRO A 582 22.24 -19.46 1.19
C PRO A 582 21.41 -20.13 0.09
N ALA A 583 21.23 -21.44 0.18
CA ALA A 583 20.39 -22.20 -0.76
C ALA A 583 18.94 -21.69 -0.85
N LEU A 584 18.40 -21.07 0.23
CA LEU A 584 17.05 -20.54 0.26
C LEU A 584 16.98 -19.08 -0.20
N CYS A 585 17.89 -18.24 0.29
CA CYS A 585 17.82 -16.80 0.06
C CYS A 585 18.60 -16.33 -1.18
N ALA A 586 19.75 -16.96 -1.51
CA ALA A 586 20.57 -16.56 -2.65
C ALA A 586 20.11 -17.16 -3.98
N GLY A 587 19.41 -18.31 -3.95
CA GLY A 587 19.00 -19.08 -5.12
C GLY A 587 17.62 -18.73 -5.68
N ASN A 588 16.99 -17.63 -5.25
CA ASN A 588 15.61 -17.33 -5.66
C ASN A 588 15.48 -16.81 -7.11
N GLU A 589 16.58 -16.41 -7.73
CA GLU A 589 16.59 -15.87 -9.10
C GLU A 589 17.28 -16.82 -10.10
N ASP A 590 17.82 -17.95 -9.63
CA ASP A 590 18.59 -18.90 -10.44
C ASP A 590 17.88 -20.26 -10.51
N GLN A 591 17.48 -20.66 -11.71
CA GLN A 591 16.84 -21.94 -11.94
C GLN A 591 17.75 -23.12 -11.53
N GLU A 592 19.06 -23.00 -11.65
CA GLU A 592 20.02 -24.04 -11.23
C GLU A 592 20.03 -24.25 -9.71
N SER A 593 19.47 -23.32 -8.94
CA SER A 593 19.30 -23.45 -7.48
C SER A 593 18.25 -24.46 -7.05
N PHE A 594 17.45 -24.96 -7.99
CA PHE A 594 16.36 -25.90 -7.76
C PHE A 594 16.56 -27.17 -8.59
N GLU A 595 16.26 -28.32 -7.99
CA GLU A 595 16.31 -29.60 -8.71
C GLU A 595 15.30 -30.59 -8.12
N TRP A 596 14.46 -31.17 -8.98
CA TRP A 596 13.61 -32.29 -8.59
C TRP A 596 14.42 -33.54 -8.28
N LEU A 597 14.10 -34.21 -7.17
CA LEU A 597 14.56 -35.58 -6.87
C LEU A 597 13.45 -36.58 -7.20
N SER A 598 12.29 -36.44 -6.58
CA SER A 598 11.12 -37.30 -6.84
C SER A 598 9.87 -36.42 -6.89
N ASN A 599 9.16 -36.38 -8.00
CA ASN A 599 7.98 -35.56 -8.23
C ASN A 599 6.75 -36.32 -8.75
N MET A 600 6.88 -37.65 -8.96
CA MET A 600 5.84 -38.48 -9.58
C MET A 600 5.39 -39.64 -8.68
N ASN A 601 5.68 -39.60 -7.38
CA ASN A 601 5.31 -40.71 -6.47
C ASN A 601 3.86 -40.59 -6.02
N ARG A 602 2.92 -40.91 -6.91
CA ARG A 602 1.48 -40.84 -6.68
C ARG A 602 1.00 -41.79 -5.58
N GLU A 603 1.57 -42.98 -5.49
CA GLU A 603 1.16 -44.02 -4.52
C GLU A 603 1.38 -43.58 -3.07
N GLN A 604 2.51 -42.94 -2.78
CA GLN A 604 2.81 -42.39 -1.45
C GLN A 604 2.32 -40.96 -1.29
N CYS A 605 1.97 -40.30 -2.37
CA CYS A 605 1.65 -38.85 -2.41
C CYS A 605 2.77 -38.02 -1.75
N CYS A 606 4.02 -38.30 -2.15
CA CYS A 606 5.22 -37.68 -1.61
C CYS A 606 6.05 -37.08 -2.74
N ILE A 607 6.69 -35.96 -2.47
CA ILE A 607 7.68 -35.33 -3.36
C ILE A 607 8.98 -35.08 -2.60
N SER A 608 10.08 -34.93 -3.35
CA SER A 608 11.32 -34.35 -2.83
C SER A 608 12.04 -33.54 -3.89
N PHE A 609 12.71 -32.50 -3.45
CA PHE A 609 13.49 -31.60 -4.28
C PHE A 609 14.66 -30.99 -3.52
N ILE A 610 15.60 -30.43 -4.26
CA ILE A 610 16.80 -29.78 -3.74
C ILE A 610 16.67 -28.27 -3.89
N ARG A 611 17.14 -27.55 -2.88
CA ARG A 611 17.58 -26.15 -2.98
C ARG A 611 19.10 -26.15 -2.76
N LYS A 612 19.83 -25.47 -3.63
CA LYS A 612 21.30 -25.49 -3.63
C LYS A 612 21.90 -24.18 -4.13
N THR A 613 23.17 -23.99 -3.83
CA THR A 613 24.06 -23.05 -4.52
C THR A 613 25.12 -23.83 -5.31
N ASP A 614 26.11 -23.15 -5.82
CA ASP A 614 27.30 -23.81 -6.43
C ASP A 614 28.13 -24.60 -5.42
N ASP A 615 28.00 -24.32 -4.12
CA ASP A 615 28.64 -25.06 -3.05
C ASP A 615 27.77 -26.28 -2.64
N PRO A 616 28.26 -27.53 -2.82
CA PRO A 616 27.52 -28.70 -2.39
C PRO A 616 27.18 -28.74 -0.89
N GLU A 617 27.96 -28.06 -0.04
CA GLU A 617 27.70 -28.03 1.41
C GLU A 617 26.51 -27.14 1.78
N GLU A 618 26.10 -26.24 0.88
CA GLU A 618 24.94 -25.39 1.04
C GLU A 618 23.64 -26.00 0.49
N MET A 619 23.63 -27.32 0.27
CA MET A 619 22.49 -28.03 -0.28
C MET A 619 21.48 -28.44 0.81
N LEU A 620 20.19 -28.15 0.56
CA LEU A 620 19.05 -28.62 1.33
C LEU A 620 18.16 -29.54 0.49
N ILE A 621 17.58 -30.54 1.14
CA ILE A 621 16.53 -31.40 0.55
C ILE A 621 15.24 -31.17 1.32
N ALA A 622 14.15 -30.86 0.60
CA ALA A 622 12.80 -30.97 1.11
C ALA A 622 12.20 -32.32 0.76
N ALA A 623 11.62 -33.02 1.70
CA ALA A 623 10.79 -34.18 1.49
C ALA A 623 9.41 -33.92 2.08
N VAL A 624 8.37 -34.01 1.27
CA VAL A 624 6.99 -33.63 1.61
C VAL A 624 6.07 -34.83 1.50
N ASN A 625 5.25 -35.04 2.52
CA ASN A 625 4.18 -36.01 2.54
C ASN A 625 2.82 -35.33 2.57
N PHE A 626 2.10 -35.32 1.45
CA PHE A 626 0.76 -34.76 1.34
C PHE A 626 -0.35 -35.75 1.71
N SER A 627 0.00 -37.01 2.00
CA SER A 627 -0.97 -38.04 2.39
C SER A 627 -1.33 -37.98 3.86
N GLY A 628 -2.48 -38.53 4.22
CA GLY A 628 -2.95 -38.65 5.60
C GLY A 628 -2.33 -39.79 6.41
N ILE A 629 -1.27 -40.48 5.91
CA ILE A 629 -0.61 -41.63 6.57
C ILE A 629 0.90 -41.42 6.65
N GLU A 630 1.53 -42.05 7.66
CA GLU A 630 2.99 -42.05 7.80
C GLU A 630 3.64 -42.79 6.62
N GLN A 631 4.73 -42.24 6.11
CA GLN A 631 5.47 -42.83 4.96
C GLN A 631 6.93 -43.08 5.33
N ALA A 632 7.46 -44.23 4.87
CA ALA A 632 8.89 -44.47 4.78
C ALA A 632 9.34 -44.17 3.33
N PHE A 633 9.63 -42.90 3.10
CA PHE A 633 9.92 -42.38 1.77
C PHE A 633 11.40 -42.51 1.40
N THR A 634 11.69 -43.20 0.33
CA THR A 634 13.07 -43.35 -0.20
C THR A 634 13.25 -42.45 -1.41
N THR A 635 14.21 -41.54 -1.34
CA THR A 635 14.55 -40.63 -2.46
C THR A 635 16.02 -40.73 -2.83
N GLY A 636 16.29 -40.58 -4.12
CA GLY A 636 17.65 -40.50 -4.65
C GLY A 636 18.35 -39.22 -4.18
N VAL A 637 19.66 -39.30 -3.94
CA VAL A 637 20.48 -38.16 -3.53
C VAL A 637 21.70 -37.99 -4.42
N PRO A 638 22.16 -36.72 -4.68
CA PRO A 638 23.25 -36.48 -5.61
C PRO A 638 24.62 -36.86 -5.05
N TYR A 639 24.82 -36.79 -3.76
CA TYR A 639 26.14 -36.95 -3.13
C TYR A 639 26.14 -38.07 -2.10
N GLU A 640 27.26 -38.80 -2.07
CA GLU A 640 27.58 -39.67 -0.97
C GLU A 640 27.95 -38.88 0.26
N GLY A 641 27.25 -39.12 1.39
CA GLY A 641 27.48 -38.36 2.61
C GLY A 641 26.40 -38.58 3.66
N LYS A 642 26.28 -37.61 4.51
CA LYS A 642 25.34 -37.56 5.63
C LYS A 642 24.26 -36.53 5.32
N TYR A 643 23.04 -36.81 5.77
CA TYR A 643 21.87 -35.94 5.66
C TYR A 643 21.27 -35.77 7.03
N LYS A 644 21.32 -34.53 7.56
CA LYS A 644 20.81 -34.19 8.90
C LYS A 644 19.52 -33.41 8.76
N GLU A 645 18.48 -33.86 9.48
CA GLU A 645 17.24 -33.10 9.59
C GLU A 645 17.49 -31.80 10.35
N LEU A 646 17.13 -30.66 9.75
CA LEU A 646 17.20 -29.33 10.37
C LEU A 646 15.85 -28.96 10.97
N ILE A 647 14.80 -29.06 10.14
CA ILE A 647 13.42 -28.77 10.52
C ILE A 647 12.52 -29.94 10.10
N ASN A 648 11.58 -30.30 10.95
CA ASN A 648 10.50 -31.22 10.63
C ASN A 648 9.19 -30.60 11.11
N SER A 649 8.24 -30.36 10.22
CA SER A 649 6.99 -29.70 10.53
C SER A 649 6.10 -30.48 11.52
N ASP A 650 6.42 -31.78 11.80
CA ASP A 650 5.75 -32.58 12.80
C ASP A 650 6.51 -32.68 14.14
N ASP A 651 7.52 -31.81 14.36
CA ASP A 651 8.19 -31.75 15.65
C ASP A 651 7.21 -31.32 16.77
N LYS A 652 7.45 -31.86 17.95
CA LYS A 652 6.62 -31.57 19.15
C LYS A 652 6.70 -30.08 19.59
N SER A 653 7.83 -29.43 19.31
CA SER A 653 8.00 -28.00 19.59
C SER A 653 6.99 -27.13 18.86
N TYR A 654 6.50 -27.59 17.70
CA TYR A 654 5.47 -26.91 16.90
C TYR A 654 4.07 -27.51 17.09
N GLY A 655 3.86 -28.36 18.11
CA GLY A 655 2.59 -29.06 18.36
C GLY A 655 2.35 -30.26 17.42
N GLY A 656 3.40 -30.82 16.82
CA GLY A 656 3.34 -32.05 16.04
C GLY A 656 3.33 -33.31 16.88
N THR A 657 3.24 -34.48 16.22
CA THR A 657 3.24 -35.80 16.93
C THR A 657 4.64 -36.25 17.35
N GLY A 658 5.69 -35.68 16.74
CA GLY A 658 7.10 -35.99 17.00
C GLY A 658 7.65 -37.11 16.12
N THR A 659 7.07 -37.35 14.95
CA THR A 659 7.64 -38.24 13.95
C THR A 659 8.78 -37.56 13.22
N VAL A 660 9.97 -37.59 13.80
CA VAL A 660 11.19 -36.92 13.33
C VAL A 660 12.32 -37.89 12.99
N ASN A 661 13.32 -37.45 12.20
CA ASN A 661 14.51 -38.22 11.88
C ASN A 661 15.69 -37.78 12.76
N SER A 662 15.64 -38.12 14.05
CA SER A 662 16.65 -37.72 15.04
C SER A 662 18.08 -38.22 14.73
N GLN A 663 18.21 -39.30 13.92
CA GLN A 663 19.49 -39.84 13.51
C GLN A 663 19.88 -39.31 12.13
N VAL A 664 21.14 -38.91 11.98
CA VAL A 664 21.70 -38.53 10.70
C VAL A 664 21.56 -39.71 9.70
N LYS A 665 20.92 -39.45 8.56
CA LYS A 665 20.82 -40.44 7.47
C LYS A 665 22.13 -40.51 6.71
N ARG A 666 22.53 -41.70 6.32
CA ARG A 666 23.69 -41.91 5.45
C ARG A 666 23.21 -42.37 4.09
N ALA A 667 23.76 -41.79 3.03
CA ALA A 667 23.51 -42.28 1.69
C ALA A 667 23.90 -43.76 1.56
N ILE A 668 23.04 -44.56 0.95
CA ILE A 668 23.27 -45.97 0.69
C ILE A 668 23.38 -46.22 -0.81
N ASP A 669 24.19 -47.25 -1.21
CA ASP A 669 24.36 -47.67 -2.63
C ASP A 669 23.08 -48.39 -3.10
N LYS A 670 21.99 -47.68 -3.21
CA LYS A 670 20.71 -48.15 -3.74
C LYS A 670 20.16 -47.10 -4.69
N GLN A 671 20.00 -47.46 -5.93
CA GLN A 671 19.47 -46.56 -6.95
C GLN A 671 18.03 -46.17 -6.64
N SER A 672 17.72 -44.89 -6.71
CA SER A 672 16.37 -44.30 -6.66
C SER A 672 16.33 -43.00 -7.46
N ASP A 673 15.22 -42.71 -8.10
CA ASP A 673 14.95 -41.43 -8.81
C ASP A 673 16.08 -41.05 -9.78
N GLY A 674 16.64 -42.05 -10.50
CA GLY A 674 17.74 -41.85 -11.45
C GLY A 674 19.12 -41.60 -10.81
N ARG A 675 19.25 -41.63 -9.48
CA ARG A 675 20.49 -41.44 -8.71
C ARG A 675 21.06 -42.79 -8.26
N ALA A 676 22.39 -42.87 -8.20
CA ALA A 676 23.07 -44.09 -7.76
C ALA A 676 22.90 -44.37 -6.27
N GLN A 677 22.67 -43.35 -5.50
CA GLN A 677 22.52 -43.38 -4.04
C GLN A 677 21.17 -42.86 -3.60
N SER A 678 20.73 -43.30 -2.44
CA SER A 678 19.45 -42.88 -1.85
C SER A 678 19.53 -42.79 -0.32
N ILE A 679 18.55 -42.06 0.25
CA ILE A 679 18.26 -42.06 1.68
C ILE A 679 16.81 -42.44 1.90
N THR A 680 16.49 -42.99 3.07
CA THR A 680 15.10 -43.24 3.48
C THR A 680 14.75 -42.31 4.63
N ILE A 681 13.71 -41.50 4.45
CA ILE A 681 13.22 -40.49 5.37
C ILE A 681 11.88 -41.00 5.92
N LYS A 682 11.70 -40.90 7.21
CA LYS A 682 10.39 -41.11 7.86
C LYS A 682 9.62 -39.82 7.83
N LEU A 683 8.45 -39.82 7.21
CA LEU A 683 7.58 -38.65 7.09
C LEU A 683 6.26 -38.90 7.83
N ALA A 684 5.90 -38.02 8.73
CA ALA A 684 4.58 -37.99 9.36
C ALA A 684 3.49 -37.74 8.31
N PRO A 685 2.23 -38.01 8.59
CA PRO A 685 1.12 -37.53 7.79
C PRO A 685 1.15 -36.01 7.66
N LEU A 686 0.93 -35.48 6.48
CA LEU A 686 0.83 -34.02 6.23
C LEU A 686 2.05 -33.26 6.81
N SER A 687 3.26 -33.63 6.37
CA SER A 687 4.50 -33.08 6.94
C SER A 687 5.59 -32.81 5.89
N VAL A 688 6.51 -31.94 6.26
CA VAL A 688 7.75 -31.64 5.55
C VAL A 688 8.94 -31.94 6.45
N SER A 689 9.96 -32.61 5.91
CA SER A 689 11.27 -32.79 6.52
C SER A 689 12.31 -32.05 5.66
N ILE A 690 13.05 -31.13 6.27
CA ILE A 690 14.11 -30.37 5.63
C ILE A 690 15.45 -30.92 6.09
N MET A 691 16.22 -31.48 5.13
CA MET A 691 17.48 -32.16 5.39
C MET A 691 18.65 -31.37 4.81
N LYS A 692 19.72 -31.18 5.58
CA LYS A 692 20.98 -30.58 5.11
C LYS A 692 22.00 -31.65 4.79
N PHE A 693 22.67 -31.52 3.63
CA PHE A 693 23.80 -32.35 3.26
C PHE A 693 25.03 -32.01 4.11
N ILE A 694 25.75 -33.05 4.52
CA ILE A 694 27.02 -32.95 5.24
C ILE A 694 27.99 -33.93 4.63
N PRO A 695 29.09 -33.47 4.02
CA PRO A 695 30.09 -34.39 3.41
C PRO A 695 30.74 -35.27 4.48
N TYR A 696 31.26 -36.40 4.06
CA TYR A 696 32.10 -37.21 4.92
C TYR A 696 33.45 -36.51 5.12
N THR A 697 33.96 -36.53 6.33
CA THR A 697 35.39 -36.23 6.57
C THR A 697 36.28 -37.30 5.91
N GLU A 698 37.53 -36.99 5.62
CA GLU A 698 38.47 -37.97 5.04
C GLU A 698 38.52 -39.29 5.81
N THR A 699 38.48 -39.20 7.16
CA THR A 699 38.47 -40.37 8.04
C THR A 699 37.19 -41.19 7.95
N GLU A 700 36.04 -40.54 7.77
CA GLU A 700 34.75 -41.20 7.59
C GLU A 700 34.66 -41.84 6.22
N LEU A 701 35.14 -41.18 5.17
CA LEU A 701 35.16 -41.67 3.82
C LEU A 701 36.04 -42.94 3.70
N ALA A 702 37.23 -42.92 4.33
CA ALA A 702 38.12 -44.10 4.38
C ALA A 702 37.41 -45.31 5.03
N LYS A 703 36.67 -45.10 6.14
CA LYS A 703 35.91 -46.18 6.78
C LYS A 703 34.78 -46.71 5.89
N VAL A 704 34.07 -45.84 5.19
CA VAL A 704 32.99 -46.24 4.26
C VAL A 704 33.57 -47.08 3.12
N ILE A 705 34.72 -46.69 2.57
CA ILE A 705 35.42 -47.43 1.52
C ILE A 705 35.86 -48.79 2.04
N GLU A 706 36.47 -48.88 3.23
CA GLU A 706 36.86 -50.17 3.84
C GLU A 706 35.66 -51.11 4.05
N GLU A 707 34.52 -50.57 4.54
CA GLU A 707 33.30 -51.35 4.72
C GLU A 707 32.76 -51.91 3.39
N ARG A 708 32.81 -51.09 2.31
CA ARG A 708 32.44 -51.55 0.96
C ARG A 708 33.33 -52.67 0.45
N ILE A 709 34.64 -52.52 0.58
CA ILE A 709 35.62 -53.54 0.19
C ILE A 709 35.33 -54.84 0.96
N ARG A 710 35.06 -54.74 2.24
CA ARG A 710 34.73 -55.90 3.09
C ARG A 710 33.45 -56.60 2.67
N ARG A 711 32.40 -55.87 2.30
CA ARG A 711 31.12 -56.43 1.81
C ARG A 711 31.24 -57.07 0.44
N ASN A 712 32.05 -56.52 -0.44
CA ASN A 712 32.27 -57.02 -1.80
C ASN A 712 33.35 -58.10 -1.90
N THR A 713 34.09 -58.41 -0.83
CA THR A 713 35.07 -59.46 -0.79
C THR A 713 34.37 -60.81 -0.55
N PRO A 714 34.41 -61.78 -1.50
CA PRO A 714 33.72 -63.06 -1.37
C PRO A 714 34.28 -63.81 -0.16
N ILE A 715 33.40 -64.22 0.76
CA ILE A 715 33.77 -65.10 1.88
C ILE A 715 34.30 -66.40 1.26
N LYS A 716 35.65 -66.61 1.30
CA LYS A 716 36.21 -67.90 0.97
C LYS A 716 35.62 -68.97 1.93
N LYS A 717 34.73 -69.83 1.39
CA LYS A 717 34.22 -70.97 2.17
C LYS A 717 35.46 -71.86 2.48
N SER A 718 35.84 -71.89 3.73
CA SER A 718 36.85 -72.82 4.22
C SER A 718 36.34 -74.26 3.99
N GLY A 719 36.89 -74.90 2.99
CA GLY A 719 36.59 -76.32 2.72
C GLY A 719 36.97 -77.17 3.92
N LYS A 720 36.01 -77.74 4.62
CA LYS A 720 36.24 -78.85 5.52
C LYS A 720 36.78 -80.04 4.68
N LYS A 721 38.05 -80.35 4.82
CA LYS A 721 38.60 -81.64 4.37
C LYS A 721 37.93 -82.69 5.25
N THR A 722 36.99 -83.47 4.67
CA THR A 722 36.56 -84.74 5.21
C THR A 722 37.65 -85.70 4.92
N GLY A 723 38.48 -86.02 5.93
CA GLY A 723 39.40 -87.17 5.85
C GLY A 723 38.62 -88.45 6.05
N THR A 724 38.68 -89.26 5.03
CA THR A 724 38.26 -90.67 5.04
C THR A 724 39.22 -91.47 5.90
N LYS A 725 38.72 -92.26 6.85
CA LYS A 725 39.09 -93.65 7.19
C LYS A 725 37.81 -94.37 7.56
#